data_78bd468be715cf2b71982f71a8618c48
#
_entry.id   78bd468be715cf2b71982f71a8618c48
#
_cell.length_a   1.000
_cell.length_b   1.000
_cell.length_c   1.000
_cell.angle_alpha   90.00
_cell.angle_beta   90.00
_cell.angle_gamma   90.00
#
_symmetry.space_group_name_H-M   'P 1'
#
loop_
_entity.id
_entity.type
_entity.pdbx_description
1 polymer ?
#
loop_
_entity_poly.entity_id
_entity_poly.type
_entity_poly.pdbx_seq_one_letter_code
_entity_poly.pdbx_strand_id
1 'polypeptide(L)'
;MLTMKQNETIVPLLPLRGILVYPTMVLHLDVGREKSIQALENAAIDENLVFLVTQKDVNVENPTKEDLYPVGTLAKVKQMLKLPNGTIRVLVEGLHRAEIIDFQEDEHVVNATIHILEDEAEGDLEEKALMRKLVELFEQYIKLSKKISNETFATVVDVEEPGRLADLIASHLPLKMKEKQEVLEIVNIKERLHKLISFIEDEKELLNLEKKIGQRVKRSMERTQKEYFLREQMKAIQKELGEKEGKGGEVEELREKIENSGMPKETQEAALRELDRYEKLPASSAESGVIRNYIDWLLALPWTDATEDILDIHRAEKILNEDHFGLEQVKERVLEYLAVQKLTRSLKGPILCLVGPPGVGKTSLARSIAKSLNRNFVRVSLGGVRDESEIRGHRRTYVGAMPGRIIQGMKKAKTINPVFLLDEIDKMSSDFRGDPSAALLEVLDPEQNHNFSDHYIEEPYDLSKVMFIATANTLSTIPGPLLDRMEVISIAGYTELEKLHIARDHLLPKQVKEHGLGKGNMQIRDDALLDIIRYYTREAGVRTLERQLATVCRKAARILVTEDRKRVVVTEKNLEEFLGKKKFRYGEAELQDQVGVATGLAYTVAGGDTLAIEVSLYPGKGKLILTGKLGDVMKESAQAAFSYIRSRAEELHIDPDFYEKNDIHIHVPEGAVPKDGPSAGITMATALISVLTGKPVSKDVGMTGEITLRGRVLPIGGLKEKSLSAHRAGLKKVIIPAENEKDLDDIPDSVKENIMFVPVSHLDQVLEHALVGVKQ
;
A
#
# COMPACT_ATOMS: atom_id res chain seq x y z
N MET A 1 30.66 49.49 2.90
CA MET A 1 29.65 50.14 3.79
C MET A 1 28.29 49.86 3.18
N LEU A 2 27.68 48.75 3.58
CA LEU A 2 26.29 48.42 3.29
C LEU A 2 25.48 49.02 4.45
N THR A 3 24.59 49.94 4.14
CA THR A 3 23.64 50.55 5.06
C THR A 3 22.78 49.44 5.68
N MET A 4 23.03 49.11 6.94
CA MET A 4 22.07 48.31 7.73
C MET A 4 20.75 49.08 7.79
N LYS A 5 19.68 48.48 7.33
CA LYS A 5 18.31 48.96 7.58
C LYS A 5 18.06 48.91 9.06
N GLN A 6 17.45 49.95 9.61
CA GLN A 6 16.96 49.98 11.01
C GLN A 6 16.12 48.71 11.30
N ASN A 7 16.50 47.88 12.28
CA ASN A 7 15.88 46.65 12.79
C ASN A 7 16.41 45.30 12.26
N GLU A 8 17.54 45.22 11.56
CA GLU A 8 18.16 43.94 11.23
C GLU A 8 19.36 43.67 12.15
N THR A 9 19.37 42.48 12.80
CA THR A 9 20.46 42.08 13.72
C THR A 9 20.90 40.64 13.38
N ILE A 10 22.22 40.40 13.44
CA ILE A 10 22.80 39.07 13.29
C ILE A 10 22.97 38.47 14.68
N VAL A 11 22.36 37.32 14.94
CA VAL A 11 22.42 36.67 16.26
C VAL A 11 22.61 35.16 16.09
N PRO A 12 23.26 34.50 17.09
CA PRO A 12 23.34 33.05 17.11
C PRO A 12 21.93 32.42 17.17
N LEU A 13 21.68 31.38 16.36
CA LEU A 13 20.41 30.71 16.25
C LEU A 13 20.40 29.42 17.09
N LEU A 14 19.34 29.22 17.85
CA LEU A 14 19.11 28.02 18.64
C LEU A 14 17.80 27.32 18.24
N PRO A 15 17.87 26.19 17.51
CA PRO A 15 16.69 25.43 17.12
C PRO A 15 16.09 24.67 18.32
N LEU A 16 14.80 24.88 18.59
CA LEU A 16 14.06 24.26 19.68
C LEU A 16 13.23 23.06 19.20
N ARG A 17 13.25 21.98 19.96
CA ARG A 17 12.44 20.77 19.69
C ARG A 17 11.20 20.73 20.58
N GLY A 18 10.04 20.90 19.96
CA GLY A 18 8.76 20.78 20.66
C GLY A 18 8.52 21.82 21.75
N ILE A 19 9.28 22.90 21.75
CA ILE A 19 9.14 24.03 22.67
C ILE A 19 9.07 25.30 21.85
N LEU A 20 8.19 26.22 22.25
CA LEU A 20 8.07 27.55 21.69
C LEU A 20 8.19 28.58 22.82
N VAL A 21 8.90 29.63 22.57
CA VAL A 21 9.15 30.70 23.52
C VAL A 21 8.44 31.96 23.03
N TYR A 22 7.60 32.55 23.86
CA TYR A 22 6.98 33.84 23.57
C TYR A 22 7.83 34.98 24.17
N PRO A 23 7.69 36.22 23.69
CA PRO A 23 8.23 37.40 24.38
C PRO A 23 7.83 37.43 25.86
N THR A 24 8.69 37.95 26.71
CA THR A 24 8.53 38.02 28.20
C THR A 24 8.49 36.68 28.94
N MET A 25 8.54 35.55 28.22
CA MET A 25 8.57 34.22 28.81
C MET A 25 9.98 33.91 29.34
N VAL A 26 10.06 33.42 30.59
CA VAL A 26 11.33 32.99 31.20
C VAL A 26 11.27 31.49 31.43
N LEU A 27 12.23 30.76 30.86
CA LEU A 27 12.27 29.30 31.02
C LEU A 27 13.69 28.72 30.94
N HIS A 28 13.83 27.50 31.47
CA HIS A 28 15.06 26.74 31.35
C HIS A 28 15.03 25.88 30.10
N LEU A 29 16.12 25.88 29.37
CA LEU A 29 16.36 24.99 28.23
C LEU A 29 17.58 24.13 28.48
N ASP A 30 17.50 22.83 28.19
CA ASP A 30 18.63 21.91 28.20
C ASP A 30 19.15 21.73 26.78
N VAL A 31 20.37 22.21 26.54
CA VAL A 31 20.97 22.28 25.23
C VAL A 31 22.11 21.28 25.14
N GLY A 32 22.00 20.31 24.20
CA GLY A 32 22.96 19.21 24.05
C GLY A 32 23.60 19.10 22.68
N ARG A 33 23.09 19.81 21.66
CA ARG A 33 23.69 19.79 20.32
C ARG A 33 24.95 20.65 20.28
N GLU A 34 26.00 20.15 19.63
CA GLU A 34 27.30 20.82 19.56
C GLU A 34 27.21 22.23 18.96
N LYS A 35 26.52 22.39 17.82
CA LYS A 35 26.28 23.71 17.20
C LYS A 35 25.47 24.66 18.08
N SER A 36 24.53 24.12 18.85
CA SER A 36 23.70 24.91 19.77
C SER A 36 24.47 25.33 21.03
N ILE A 37 25.37 24.49 21.52
CA ILE A 37 26.29 24.81 22.62
C ILE A 37 27.22 25.95 22.20
N GLN A 38 27.79 25.85 21.01
CA GLN A 38 28.67 26.86 20.46
C GLN A 38 27.94 28.21 20.26
N ALA A 39 26.68 28.14 19.77
CA ALA A 39 25.83 29.33 19.63
C ALA A 39 25.60 30.04 20.96
N LEU A 40 25.40 29.31 22.07
CA LEU A 40 25.27 29.87 23.42
C LEU A 40 26.59 30.43 23.94
N GLU A 41 27.71 29.78 23.68
CA GLU A 41 29.04 30.27 24.07
C GLU A 41 29.39 31.57 23.32
N ASN A 42 29.04 31.67 22.05
CA ASN A 42 29.20 32.89 21.26
C ASN A 42 28.27 34.01 21.76
N ALA A 43 27.00 33.68 22.07
CA ALA A 43 26.07 34.64 22.63
C ALA A 43 26.56 35.22 23.98
N ALA A 44 27.29 34.43 24.79
CA ALA A 44 27.86 34.89 26.08
C ALA A 44 28.98 35.90 25.93
N ILE A 45 29.62 35.98 24.76
CA ILE A 45 30.70 36.95 24.43
C ILE A 45 30.09 38.26 23.94
N ASP A 46 28.94 38.21 23.26
CA ASP A 46 28.28 39.33 22.60
C ASP A 46 26.87 39.52 23.17
N GLU A 47 26.61 40.60 23.88
CA GLU A 47 25.31 41.05 24.45
C GLU A 47 24.38 40.00 25.11
N ASN A 48 24.75 38.74 25.20
CA ASN A 48 23.94 37.59 25.67
C ASN A 48 22.61 37.38 24.92
N LEU A 49 22.56 37.72 23.61
CA LEU A 49 21.38 37.58 22.77
C LEU A 49 21.45 36.26 21.97
N VAL A 50 20.32 35.60 21.85
CA VAL A 50 20.16 34.36 21.05
C VAL A 50 18.80 34.36 20.39
N PHE A 51 18.72 33.88 19.18
CA PHE A 51 17.45 33.72 18.47
C PHE A 51 16.91 32.30 18.64
N LEU A 52 15.77 32.18 19.27
CA LEU A 52 15.09 30.92 19.56
C LEU A 52 14.02 30.66 18.52
N VAL A 53 14.13 29.56 17.79
CA VAL A 53 13.17 29.20 16.76
C VAL A 53 12.78 27.72 16.84
N THR A 54 11.49 27.43 16.68
CA THR A 54 10.96 26.06 16.80
C THR A 54 11.14 25.30 15.49
N GLN A 55 11.49 24.02 15.59
CA GLN A 55 11.54 23.10 14.43
C GLN A 55 10.12 22.63 14.07
N LYS A 56 9.86 22.51 12.76
CA LYS A 56 8.60 21.95 12.23
C LYS A 56 8.47 20.46 12.53
N ASP A 57 9.57 19.70 12.42
CA ASP A 57 9.65 18.28 12.79
C ASP A 57 10.70 18.08 13.89
N VAL A 58 10.28 17.51 15.00
CA VAL A 58 11.14 17.25 16.18
C VAL A 58 12.21 16.18 15.95
N ASN A 59 12.05 15.35 14.90
CA ASN A 59 12.95 14.22 14.60
C ASN A 59 14.19 14.63 13.80
N VAL A 60 14.20 15.82 13.19
CA VAL A 60 15.34 16.28 12.40
C VAL A 60 16.49 16.64 13.33
N GLU A 61 17.65 15.99 13.17
CA GLU A 61 18.82 16.23 14.01
C GLU A 61 19.53 17.53 13.68
N ASN A 62 19.74 17.81 12.39
CA ASN A 62 20.39 19.03 11.90
C ASN A 62 19.39 19.78 11.01
N PRO A 63 18.57 20.69 11.59
CA PRO A 63 17.55 21.40 10.85
C PRO A 63 18.16 22.46 9.91
N THR A 64 17.69 22.48 8.69
CA THR A 64 17.94 23.52 7.68
C THR A 64 16.93 24.68 7.85
N LYS A 65 17.08 25.75 7.07
CA LYS A 65 16.11 26.87 7.08
C LYS A 65 14.67 26.40 6.81
N GLU A 66 14.48 25.40 5.96
CA GLU A 66 13.15 24.87 5.58
C GLU A 66 12.49 24.07 6.71
N ASP A 67 13.30 23.51 7.61
CA ASP A 67 12.83 22.73 8.77
C ASP A 67 12.43 23.63 9.96
N LEU A 68 12.70 24.92 9.90
CA LEU A 68 12.39 25.89 10.93
C LEU A 68 11.13 26.70 10.57
N TYR A 69 10.46 27.18 11.61
CA TYR A 69 9.41 28.18 11.42
C TYR A 69 10.03 29.53 11.04
N PRO A 70 9.34 30.39 10.25
CA PRO A 70 9.90 31.67 9.81
C PRO A 70 10.03 32.68 10.94
N VAL A 71 9.17 32.61 11.93
CA VAL A 71 9.16 33.54 13.07
C VAL A 71 9.56 32.82 14.34
N GLY A 72 10.46 33.41 15.08
CA GLY A 72 10.92 32.98 16.40
C GLY A 72 10.97 34.12 17.40
N THR A 73 11.70 33.92 18.47
CA THR A 73 11.85 34.91 19.55
C THR A 73 13.31 35.25 19.79
N LEU A 74 13.66 36.52 19.67
CA LEU A 74 14.93 37.05 20.18
C LEU A 74 14.89 36.98 21.68
N ALA A 75 15.85 36.29 22.31
CA ALA A 75 15.88 36.07 23.74
C ALA A 75 17.23 36.45 24.33
N LYS A 76 17.22 36.82 25.60
CA LYS A 76 18.40 37.11 26.39
C LYS A 76 18.74 35.94 27.30
N VAL A 77 19.99 35.51 27.27
CA VAL A 77 20.54 34.51 28.18
C VAL A 77 20.81 35.16 29.52
N LYS A 78 20.10 34.73 30.58
CA LYS A 78 20.23 35.24 31.96
C LYS A 78 21.25 34.46 32.77
N GLN A 79 21.29 33.14 32.58
CA GLN A 79 22.17 32.25 33.35
C GLN A 79 22.51 31.01 32.50
N MET A 80 23.75 30.55 32.59
CA MET A 80 24.20 29.29 32.00
C MET A 80 24.84 28.40 33.05
N LEU A 81 24.52 27.09 33.01
CA LEU A 81 25.10 26.09 33.91
C LEU A 81 25.54 24.89 33.07
N LYS A 82 26.84 24.59 33.02
CA LYS A 82 27.35 23.38 32.37
C LYS A 82 27.09 22.17 33.28
N LEU A 83 26.42 21.14 32.75
CA LEU A 83 26.10 19.90 33.45
C LEU A 83 27.19 18.84 33.22
N PRO A 84 27.39 17.87 34.13
CA PRO A 84 28.43 16.85 34.01
C PRO A 84 28.33 15.94 32.78
N ASN A 85 27.13 15.86 32.16
CA ASN A 85 26.85 15.07 30.96
C ASN A 85 27.18 15.79 29.65
N GLY A 86 27.81 17.00 29.74
CA GLY A 86 28.16 17.78 28.54
C GLY A 86 27.04 18.68 27.98
N THR A 87 25.83 18.65 28.56
CA THR A 87 24.75 19.57 28.18
C THR A 87 24.84 20.88 28.95
N ILE A 88 24.32 21.98 28.37
CA ILE A 88 24.23 23.28 29.01
C ILE A 88 22.77 23.53 29.37
N ARG A 89 22.49 23.77 30.66
CA ARG A 89 21.22 24.32 31.11
C ARG A 89 21.28 25.82 31.05
N VAL A 90 20.39 26.43 30.27
CA VAL A 90 20.34 27.87 30.12
C VAL A 90 18.99 28.42 30.53
N LEU A 91 19.01 29.53 31.31
CA LEU A 91 17.83 30.33 31.60
C LEU A 91 17.74 31.44 30.56
N VAL A 92 16.66 31.44 29.78
CA VAL A 92 16.43 32.44 28.73
C VAL A 92 15.18 33.25 29.04
N GLU A 93 15.20 34.52 28.66
CA GLU A 93 14.05 35.43 28.68
C GLU A 93 13.78 35.91 27.24
N GLY A 94 12.59 35.64 26.71
CA GLY A 94 12.16 36.15 25.43
C GLY A 94 12.01 37.68 25.47
N LEU A 95 12.51 38.37 24.44
CA LEU A 95 12.47 39.84 24.35
C LEU A 95 11.45 40.27 23.28
N HIS A 96 11.71 39.93 22.04
CA HIS A 96 10.95 40.37 20.88
C HIS A 96 10.67 39.22 19.90
N ARG A 97 9.57 39.31 19.16
CA ARG A 97 9.35 38.50 17.98
C ARG A 97 10.33 38.90 16.89
N ALA A 98 10.82 37.95 16.12
CA ALA A 98 11.63 38.28 14.97
C ALA A 98 11.45 37.23 13.85
N GLU A 99 11.59 37.68 12.61
CA GLU A 99 11.52 36.86 11.43
C GLU A 99 12.92 36.59 10.88
N ILE A 100 13.17 35.37 10.39
CA ILE A 100 14.45 34.99 9.76
C ILE A 100 14.50 35.55 8.35
N ILE A 101 15.40 36.51 8.09
CA ILE A 101 15.67 37.02 6.76
C ILE A 101 16.68 36.11 6.07
N ASP A 102 17.84 35.87 6.69
CA ASP A 102 18.93 35.09 6.14
C ASP A 102 19.50 34.11 7.16
N PHE A 103 20.05 33.01 6.66
CA PHE A 103 20.55 31.90 7.45
C PHE A 103 21.99 31.61 7.03
N GLN A 104 22.92 31.85 7.94
CA GLN A 104 24.35 31.66 7.68
C GLN A 104 24.87 30.51 8.53
N GLU A 105 25.21 29.42 7.87
CA GLU A 105 25.72 28.20 8.52
C GLU A 105 27.25 28.12 8.29
N ASP A 106 28.01 28.21 9.39
CA ASP A 106 29.42 27.88 9.46
C ASP A 106 29.61 26.44 9.99
N GLU A 107 30.85 25.91 9.87
CA GLU A 107 31.18 24.55 10.34
C GLU A 107 30.77 24.32 11.82
N HIS A 108 30.81 25.36 12.65
CA HIS A 108 30.64 25.26 14.09
C HIS A 108 29.41 26.00 14.66
N VAL A 109 28.86 26.98 13.98
CA VAL A 109 27.77 27.84 14.50
C VAL A 109 26.78 28.18 13.39
N VAL A 110 25.51 28.29 13.76
CA VAL A 110 24.46 28.81 12.89
C VAL A 110 24.06 30.19 13.36
N ASN A 111 24.22 31.17 12.51
CA ASN A 111 23.78 32.55 12.75
C ASN A 111 22.58 32.88 11.86
N ALA A 112 21.65 33.66 12.37
CA ALA A 112 20.54 34.18 11.60
C ALA A 112 20.58 35.71 11.57
N THR A 113 20.34 36.25 10.38
CA THR A 113 19.96 37.64 10.25
C THR A 113 18.47 37.73 10.47
N ILE A 114 18.06 38.41 11.53
CA ILE A 114 16.68 38.52 11.94
C ILE A 114 16.16 39.96 11.76
N HIS A 115 14.88 40.07 11.46
CA HIS A 115 14.14 41.33 11.50
C HIS A 115 13.20 41.31 12.71
N ILE A 116 13.36 42.30 13.59
CA ILE A 116 12.52 42.42 14.79
C ILE A 116 11.13 42.90 14.37
N LEU A 117 10.12 42.14 14.77
CA LEU A 117 8.72 42.45 14.54
C LEU A 117 8.16 43.19 15.76
N GLU A 118 7.79 44.46 15.58
CA GLU A 118 7.14 45.23 16.60
C GLU A 118 5.63 44.92 16.63
N ASP A 119 5.08 44.82 17.84
CA ASP A 119 3.64 44.56 18.00
C ASP A 119 2.85 45.80 17.52
N GLU A 120 1.91 45.57 16.60
CA GLU A 120 1.00 46.60 16.08
C GLU A 120 -0.16 46.78 17.05
N ALA A 121 -0.03 47.77 17.94
CA ALA A 121 -1.05 48.17 18.92
C ALA A 121 -1.79 49.43 18.43
N GLU A 122 -3.10 49.37 18.36
CA GLU A 122 -3.92 50.58 18.06
C GLU A 122 -4.33 51.35 19.32
N GLY A 123 -4.31 50.71 20.49
CA GLY A 123 -4.58 51.31 21.80
C GLY A 123 -6.05 51.79 21.98
N ASP A 124 -6.94 51.26 21.16
CA ASP A 124 -8.33 51.69 21.12
C ASP A 124 -9.23 50.96 22.15
N LEU A 125 -10.53 51.30 22.17
CA LEU A 125 -11.52 50.69 23.04
C LEU A 125 -11.78 49.22 22.74
N GLU A 126 -11.56 48.79 21.49
CA GLU A 126 -11.79 47.43 21.03
C GLU A 126 -10.75 46.50 21.62
N GLU A 127 -9.45 46.85 21.57
CA GLU A 127 -8.38 46.09 22.22
C GLU A 127 -8.65 45.88 23.72
N LYS A 128 -9.09 46.93 24.42
CA LYS A 128 -9.43 46.81 25.83
C LYS A 128 -10.63 45.91 26.10
N ALA A 129 -11.60 45.89 25.17
CA ALA A 129 -12.76 45.01 25.27
C ALA A 129 -12.33 43.55 25.04
N LEU A 130 -11.47 43.30 24.04
CA LEU A 130 -10.90 41.97 23.75
C LEU A 130 -10.06 41.44 24.87
N MET A 131 -9.22 42.28 25.50
CA MET A 131 -8.46 41.90 26.70
C MET A 131 -9.36 41.40 27.81
N ARG A 132 -10.41 42.19 28.15
CA ARG A 132 -11.35 41.81 29.21
C ARG A 132 -12.05 40.49 28.87
N LYS A 133 -12.47 40.32 27.61
CA LYS A 133 -13.12 39.11 27.13
C LYS A 133 -12.18 37.90 27.22
N LEU A 134 -10.91 38.07 26.84
CA LEU A 134 -9.91 37.02 26.89
C LEU A 134 -9.64 36.59 28.35
N VAL A 135 -9.48 37.53 29.28
CA VAL A 135 -9.29 37.24 30.71
C VAL A 135 -10.51 36.50 31.31
N GLU A 136 -11.73 36.94 30.98
CA GLU A 136 -12.96 36.27 31.43
C GLU A 136 -13.04 34.81 30.90
N LEU A 137 -12.72 34.59 29.63
CA LEU A 137 -12.72 33.24 29.04
C LEU A 137 -11.64 32.37 29.63
N PHE A 138 -10.46 32.91 29.90
CA PHE A 138 -9.36 32.20 30.54
C PHE A 138 -9.70 31.81 32.00
N GLU A 139 -10.38 32.69 32.78
CA GLU A 139 -10.92 32.34 34.10
C GLU A 139 -11.89 31.14 34.02
N GLN A 140 -12.82 31.18 33.06
CA GLN A 140 -13.76 30.08 32.87
C GLN A 140 -13.06 28.78 32.48
N TYR A 141 -12.03 28.86 31.64
CA TYR A 141 -11.22 27.72 31.22
C TYR A 141 -10.48 27.11 32.44
N ILE A 142 -9.84 27.93 33.28
CA ILE A 142 -9.15 27.47 34.49
C ILE A 142 -10.10 26.72 35.44
N LYS A 143 -11.32 27.26 35.65
CA LYS A 143 -12.33 26.61 36.48
C LYS A 143 -12.78 25.25 35.93
N LEU A 144 -12.74 25.06 34.62
CA LEU A 144 -13.11 23.79 33.95
C LEU A 144 -11.96 22.82 33.93
N SER A 145 -10.76 23.23 33.55
CA SER A 145 -9.60 22.37 33.31
C SER A 145 -8.95 21.85 34.62
N LYS A 146 -8.99 22.60 35.69
CA LYS A 146 -8.33 22.32 37.01
C LYS A 146 -6.83 22.03 36.89
N LYS A 147 -6.19 22.29 35.77
CA LYS A 147 -4.77 22.01 35.50
C LYS A 147 -3.86 23.21 35.76
N ILE A 148 -4.41 24.40 35.79
CA ILE A 148 -3.69 25.66 35.96
C ILE A 148 -3.98 26.19 37.36
N SER A 149 -2.94 26.70 38.06
CA SER A 149 -3.08 27.21 39.43
C SER A 149 -3.78 28.58 39.47
N ASN A 150 -4.44 28.89 40.58
CA ASN A 150 -5.04 30.21 40.78
C ASN A 150 -3.99 31.33 40.84
N GLU A 151 -2.73 31.01 41.18
CA GLU A 151 -1.61 31.96 41.17
C GLU A 151 -1.31 32.44 39.75
N THR A 152 -1.36 31.56 38.77
CA THR A 152 -1.19 31.91 37.35
C THR A 152 -2.27 32.89 36.90
N PHE A 153 -3.52 32.70 37.35
CA PHE A 153 -4.59 33.63 37.04
C PHE A 153 -4.35 35.03 37.61
N ALA A 154 -3.88 35.12 38.86
CA ALA A 154 -3.54 36.41 39.44
C ALA A 154 -2.47 37.17 38.64
N THR A 155 -1.43 36.43 38.16
CA THR A 155 -0.39 37.04 37.32
C THR A 155 -0.96 37.54 35.97
N VAL A 156 -1.95 36.85 35.39
CA VAL A 156 -2.59 37.26 34.12
C VAL A 156 -3.44 38.51 34.30
N VAL A 157 -4.16 38.65 35.42
CA VAL A 157 -5.04 39.80 35.69
C VAL A 157 -4.26 41.10 35.88
N ASP A 158 -3.03 41.04 36.38
CA ASP A 158 -2.18 42.19 36.64
C ASP A 158 -1.48 42.74 35.37
N VAL A 159 -1.63 42.09 34.21
CA VAL A 159 -1.00 42.54 32.97
C VAL A 159 -1.87 43.56 32.25
N GLU A 160 -1.35 44.80 32.11
CA GLU A 160 -2.05 45.92 31.46
C GLU A 160 -1.77 45.98 29.94
N GLU A 161 -0.68 45.41 29.46
CA GLU A 161 -0.23 45.45 28.09
C GLU A 161 -0.87 44.33 27.28
N PRO A 162 -1.62 44.64 26.16
CA PRO A 162 -2.42 43.63 25.45
C PRO A 162 -1.56 42.52 24.79
N GLY A 163 -0.39 42.88 24.23
CA GLY A 163 0.51 41.91 23.58
C GLY A 163 1.10 40.93 24.61
N ARG A 164 1.52 41.45 25.75
CA ARG A 164 2.06 40.64 26.84
C ARG A 164 1.00 39.73 27.45
N LEU A 165 -0.24 40.24 27.62
CA LEU A 165 -1.37 39.43 28.08
C LEU A 165 -1.62 38.25 27.17
N ALA A 166 -1.66 38.50 25.87
CA ALA A 166 -1.87 37.47 24.87
C ALA A 166 -0.80 36.37 24.92
N ASP A 167 0.47 36.77 25.00
CA ASP A 167 1.60 35.82 25.04
C ASP A 167 1.61 35.01 26.33
N LEU A 168 1.31 35.63 27.47
CA LEU A 168 1.22 34.94 28.74
C LEU A 168 0.12 33.90 28.74
N ILE A 169 -1.07 34.23 28.28
CA ILE A 169 -2.18 33.28 28.16
C ILE A 169 -1.84 32.15 27.17
N ALA A 170 -1.28 32.46 26.01
CA ALA A 170 -0.89 31.47 25.02
C ALA A 170 0.13 30.44 25.56
N SER A 171 1.04 30.89 26.44
CA SER A 171 2.03 30.01 27.08
C SER A 171 1.41 28.96 27.99
N HIS A 172 0.27 29.25 28.59
CA HIS A 172 -0.42 28.37 29.55
C HIS A 172 -1.52 27.49 28.93
N LEU A 173 -1.90 27.75 27.70
CA LEU A 173 -2.89 26.93 26.99
C LEU A 173 -2.26 25.66 26.43
N PRO A 174 -2.96 24.50 26.45
CA PRO A 174 -2.49 23.23 25.92
C PRO A 174 -2.61 23.14 24.40
N LEU A 175 -2.28 24.22 23.71
CA LEU A 175 -2.33 24.30 22.25
C LEU A 175 -1.28 23.40 21.60
N LYS A 176 -1.58 22.89 20.42
CA LYS A 176 -0.62 22.19 19.58
C LYS A 176 0.48 23.13 19.11
N MET A 177 1.65 22.59 18.80
CA MET A 177 2.81 23.41 18.39
C MET A 177 2.49 24.36 17.23
N LYS A 178 1.75 23.88 16.24
CA LYS A 178 1.33 24.69 15.10
C LYS A 178 0.45 25.87 15.50
N GLU A 179 -0.49 25.66 16.42
CA GLU A 179 -1.39 26.68 16.93
C GLU A 179 -0.63 27.74 17.78
N LYS A 180 0.34 27.26 18.59
CA LYS A 180 1.25 28.16 19.32
C LYS A 180 2.07 29.03 18.40
N GLN A 181 2.56 28.44 17.32
CA GLN A 181 3.32 29.14 16.29
C GLN A 181 2.46 30.18 15.55
N GLU A 182 1.23 29.84 15.20
CA GLU A 182 0.28 30.80 14.59
C GLU A 182 0.09 32.03 15.47
N VAL A 183 -0.02 31.86 16.79
CA VAL A 183 -0.12 32.99 17.74
C VAL A 183 1.16 33.84 17.76
N LEU A 184 2.33 33.20 17.69
CA LEU A 184 3.61 33.91 17.67
C LEU A 184 3.79 34.71 16.36
N GLU A 185 3.29 34.23 15.23
CA GLU A 185 3.42 34.88 13.91
C GLU A 185 2.50 36.10 13.75
N ILE A 186 1.41 36.21 14.53
CA ILE A 186 0.47 37.34 14.43
C ILE A 186 1.06 38.55 15.11
N VAL A 187 1.43 39.58 14.32
CA VAL A 187 1.99 40.86 14.80
C VAL A 187 0.89 41.81 15.26
N ASN A 188 -0.25 41.81 14.58
CA ASN A 188 -1.41 42.62 14.95
C ASN A 188 -2.06 42.11 16.23
N ILE A 189 -2.11 42.96 17.25
CA ILE A 189 -2.58 42.59 18.59
C ILE A 189 -4.03 42.19 18.60
N LYS A 190 -4.90 42.87 17.88
CA LYS A 190 -6.35 42.53 17.82
C LYS A 190 -6.59 41.18 17.23
N GLU A 191 -5.92 40.87 16.12
CA GLU A 191 -6.00 39.53 15.48
C GLU A 191 -5.49 38.43 16.41
N ARG A 192 -4.40 38.68 17.16
CA ARG A 192 -3.85 37.76 18.14
C ARG A 192 -4.82 37.49 19.29
N LEU A 193 -5.46 38.51 19.82
CA LEU A 193 -6.47 38.41 20.87
C LEU A 193 -7.69 37.62 20.37
N HIS A 194 -8.20 37.93 19.16
CA HIS A 194 -9.30 37.19 18.55
C HIS A 194 -8.94 35.70 18.36
N LYS A 195 -7.75 35.40 17.88
CA LYS A 195 -7.30 34.03 17.69
C LYS A 195 -7.26 33.24 18.98
N LEU A 196 -6.76 33.86 20.05
CA LEU A 196 -6.73 33.23 21.39
C LEU A 196 -8.13 33.03 21.97
N ILE A 197 -9.04 33.98 21.79
CA ILE A 197 -10.45 33.84 22.18
C ILE A 197 -11.04 32.58 21.52
N SER A 198 -10.85 32.43 20.20
CA SER A 198 -11.33 31.25 19.48
C SER A 198 -10.74 29.94 20.05
N PHE A 199 -9.44 29.88 20.27
CA PHE A 199 -8.79 28.69 20.84
C PHE A 199 -9.30 28.33 22.25
N ILE A 200 -9.54 29.33 23.09
CA ILE A 200 -10.08 29.08 24.45
C ILE A 200 -11.54 28.61 24.37
N GLU A 201 -12.35 29.14 23.45
CA GLU A 201 -13.72 28.69 23.26
C GLU A 201 -13.78 27.24 22.78
N ASP A 202 -12.94 26.84 21.81
CA ASP A 202 -12.81 25.47 21.34
C ASP A 202 -12.40 24.51 22.47
N GLU A 203 -11.39 24.86 23.25
CA GLU A 203 -10.93 24.06 24.39
C GLU A 203 -12.02 23.94 25.49
N LYS A 204 -12.78 24.98 25.74
CA LYS A 204 -13.92 24.93 26.68
C LYS A 204 -15.01 23.99 26.21
N GLU A 205 -15.32 24.01 24.91
CA GLU A 205 -16.29 23.05 24.35
C GLU A 205 -15.83 21.61 24.52
N LEU A 206 -14.55 21.34 24.26
CA LEU A 206 -13.95 20.02 24.42
C LEU A 206 -14.06 19.54 25.87
N LEU A 207 -13.66 20.37 26.83
CA LEU A 207 -13.72 20.05 28.28
C LEU A 207 -15.17 19.82 28.74
N ASN A 208 -16.14 20.56 28.24
CA ASN A 208 -17.56 20.36 28.54
C ASN A 208 -18.08 19.03 27.98
N LEU A 209 -17.63 18.64 26.79
CA LEU A 209 -17.94 17.33 26.18
C LEU A 209 -17.34 16.20 27.01
N GLU A 210 -16.07 16.29 27.40
CA GLU A 210 -15.39 15.32 28.27
C GLU A 210 -16.13 15.13 29.59
N LYS A 211 -16.57 16.24 30.23
CA LYS A 211 -17.37 16.21 31.47
C LYS A 211 -18.71 15.49 31.27
N LYS A 212 -19.41 15.75 30.15
CA LYS A 212 -20.67 15.07 29.83
C LYS A 212 -20.46 13.57 29.58
N ILE A 213 -19.39 13.20 28.87
CA ILE A 213 -19.01 11.79 28.64
C ILE A 213 -18.69 11.11 29.96
N GLY A 214 -17.85 11.73 30.81
CA GLY A 214 -17.51 11.20 32.13
C GLY A 214 -18.74 10.97 33.02
N GLN A 215 -19.71 11.87 33.00
CA GLN A 215 -20.98 11.68 33.72
C GLN A 215 -21.84 10.55 33.15
N ARG A 216 -21.86 10.36 31.82
CA ARG A 216 -22.56 9.23 31.20
C ARG A 216 -21.88 7.89 31.55
N VAL A 217 -20.57 7.83 31.50
CA VAL A 217 -19.79 6.64 31.90
C VAL A 217 -20.06 6.30 33.37
N LYS A 218 -20.03 7.29 34.27
CA LYS A 218 -20.30 7.08 35.68
C LYS A 218 -21.73 6.54 35.92
N ARG A 219 -22.74 7.11 35.25
CA ARG A 219 -24.12 6.59 35.32
C ARG A 219 -24.26 5.18 34.76
N SER A 220 -23.54 4.86 33.67
CA SER A 220 -23.50 3.52 33.11
C SER A 220 -22.88 2.51 34.07
N MET A 221 -21.77 2.88 34.72
CA MET A 221 -21.11 2.04 35.74
C MET A 221 -22.02 1.80 36.96
N GLU A 222 -22.71 2.84 37.46
CA GLU A 222 -23.67 2.71 38.56
C GLU A 222 -24.84 1.79 38.20
N ARG A 223 -25.30 1.85 36.94
CA ARG A 223 -26.35 0.96 36.42
C ARG A 223 -25.86 -0.49 36.33
N THR A 224 -24.65 -0.70 35.81
CA THR A 224 -24.04 -2.03 35.70
C THR A 224 -23.80 -2.64 37.09
N GLN A 225 -23.39 -1.84 38.06
CA GLN A 225 -23.19 -2.28 39.46
C GLN A 225 -24.51 -2.69 40.12
N LYS A 226 -25.59 -1.94 39.83
CA LYS A 226 -26.93 -2.29 40.31
C LYS A 226 -27.48 -3.54 39.62
N GLU A 227 -27.26 -3.71 38.33
CA GLU A 227 -27.61 -4.95 37.59
C GLU A 227 -26.81 -6.16 38.11
N TYR A 228 -25.53 -5.96 38.43
CA TYR A 228 -24.72 -7.02 39.06
C TYR A 228 -25.26 -7.45 40.43
N PHE A 229 -25.59 -6.47 41.29
CA PHE A 229 -26.16 -6.76 42.59
C PHE A 229 -27.51 -7.49 42.50
N LEU A 230 -28.37 -7.10 41.57
CA LEU A 230 -29.63 -7.77 41.30
C LEU A 230 -29.44 -9.19 40.74
N ARG A 231 -28.42 -9.42 39.91
CA ARG A 231 -28.06 -10.76 39.40
C ARG A 231 -27.53 -11.66 40.54
N GLU A 232 -26.72 -11.14 41.44
CA GLU A 232 -26.23 -11.90 42.58
C GLU A 232 -27.37 -12.26 43.54
N GLN A 233 -28.32 -11.36 43.77
CA GLN A 233 -29.55 -11.70 44.52
C GLN A 233 -30.38 -12.78 43.80
N MET A 234 -30.53 -12.69 42.48
CA MET A 234 -31.23 -13.70 41.69
C MET A 234 -30.53 -15.07 41.75
N LYS A 235 -29.20 -15.11 41.71
CA LYS A 235 -28.40 -16.34 41.86
C LYS A 235 -28.56 -16.95 43.27
N ALA A 236 -28.58 -16.11 44.32
CA ALA A 236 -28.79 -16.59 45.66
C ALA A 236 -30.19 -17.22 45.82
N ILE A 237 -31.21 -16.60 45.24
CA ILE A 237 -32.58 -17.11 45.22
C ILE A 237 -32.71 -18.41 44.39
N GLN A 238 -32.05 -18.47 43.20
CA GLN A 238 -32.01 -19.67 42.35
C GLN A 238 -31.30 -20.84 43.04
N LYS A 239 -30.24 -20.57 43.81
CA LYS A 239 -29.50 -21.56 44.60
C LYS A 239 -30.35 -22.13 45.74
N GLU A 240 -31.21 -21.32 46.37
CA GLU A 240 -32.17 -21.77 47.38
C GLU A 240 -33.37 -22.55 46.80
N LEU A 241 -33.76 -22.25 45.53
CA LEU A 241 -34.85 -22.94 44.82
C LEU A 241 -34.44 -24.26 44.18
N GLY A 242 -33.18 -24.66 44.20
CA GLY A 242 -32.70 -25.96 43.72
C GLY A 242 -32.72 -26.13 42.19
N GLU A 243 -32.85 -25.04 41.42
CA GLU A 243 -32.80 -25.09 39.97
C GLU A 243 -31.37 -25.33 39.45
N LYS A 244 -31.12 -26.48 38.84
CA LYS A 244 -29.87 -26.89 38.20
C LYS A 244 -29.55 -26.15 36.89
N GLU A 245 -30.17 -25.01 36.62
CA GLU A 245 -29.87 -24.16 35.46
C GLU A 245 -28.83 -23.08 35.81
N GLY A 246 -27.67 -23.50 36.21
CA GLY A 246 -26.51 -22.65 36.41
C GLY A 246 -25.28 -23.27 35.78
N LYS A 247 -24.12 -22.64 35.97
CA LYS A 247 -22.82 -23.03 35.43
C LYS A 247 -22.51 -24.53 35.43
N GLY A 248 -23.11 -25.31 36.35
CA GLY A 248 -22.97 -26.78 36.42
C GLY A 248 -23.58 -27.51 35.22
N GLY A 249 -24.74 -27.08 34.73
CA GLY A 249 -25.34 -27.65 33.49
C GLY A 249 -24.54 -27.34 32.24
N GLU A 250 -24.03 -26.10 32.14
CA GLU A 250 -23.16 -25.71 31.04
C GLU A 250 -21.84 -26.48 31.04
N VAL A 251 -21.25 -26.71 32.22
CA VAL A 251 -20.01 -27.50 32.35
C VAL A 251 -20.21 -28.94 31.91
N GLU A 252 -21.32 -29.56 32.30
CA GLU A 252 -21.63 -30.93 31.89
C GLU A 252 -21.88 -31.04 30.37
N GLU A 253 -22.61 -30.10 29.78
CA GLU A 253 -22.79 -30.00 28.32
C GLU A 253 -21.46 -29.84 27.57
N LEU A 254 -20.56 -29.00 28.09
CA LEU A 254 -19.24 -28.83 27.52
C LEU A 254 -18.38 -30.08 27.66
N ARG A 255 -18.46 -30.79 28.77
CA ARG A 255 -17.75 -32.06 29.02
C ARG A 255 -18.16 -33.09 27.99
N GLU A 256 -19.47 -33.28 27.83
CA GLU A 256 -20.01 -34.19 26.81
C GLU A 256 -19.58 -33.81 25.39
N LYS A 257 -19.58 -32.52 25.06
CA LYS A 257 -19.09 -32.02 23.74
C LYS A 257 -17.59 -32.27 23.52
N ILE A 258 -16.76 -32.11 24.56
CA ILE A 258 -15.33 -32.38 24.50
C ILE A 258 -15.08 -33.87 24.30
N GLU A 259 -15.78 -34.73 25.06
CA GLU A 259 -15.64 -36.19 24.97
C GLU A 259 -16.07 -36.73 23.58
N ASN A 260 -17.09 -36.12 22.97
CA ASN A 260 -17.60 -36.53 21.65
C ASN A 260 -16.97 -35.78 20.47
N SER A 261 -16.02 -34.87 20.69
CA SER A 261 -15.47 -33.99 19.66
C SER A 261 -14.50 -34.66 18.67
N GLY A 262 -14.02 -35.87 19.00
CA GLY A 262 -13.01 -36.58 18.22
C GLY A 262 -11.60 -35.99 18.31
N MET A 263 -11.32 -35.14 19.28
CA MET A 263 -9.99 -34.61 19.56
C MET A 263 -8.98 -35.71 19.90
N PRO A 264 -7.67 -35.52 19.58
CA PRO A 264 -6.62 -36.38 20.09
C PRO A 264 -6.66 -36.44 21.61
N LYS A 265 -6.28 -37.59 22.20
CA LYS A 265 -6.36 -37.78 23.66
C LYS A 265 -5.67 -36.71 24.47
N GLU A 266 -4.48 -36.29 24.05
CA GLU A 266 -3.70 -35.23 24.72
C GLU A 266 -4.45 -33.90 24.73
N THR A 267 -5.00 -33.50 23.60
CA THR A 267 -5.81 -32.27 23.45
C THR A 267 -7.11 -32.35 24.23
N GLN A 268 -7.78 -33.53 24.23
CA GLN A 268 -8.99 -33.76 25.01
C GLN A 268 -8.73 -33.63 26.51
N GLU A 269 -7.64 -34.22 27.02
CA GLU A 269 -7.21 -34.08 28.41
C GLU A 269 -6.88 -32.62 28.77
N ALA A 270 -6.22 -31.87 27.85
CA ALA A 270 -5.96 -30.47 28.05
C ALA A 270 -7.25 -29.65 28.12
N ALA A 271 -8.21 -29.92 27.23
CA ALA A 271 -9.51 -29.26 27.22
C ALA A 271 -10.31 -29.54 28.50
N LEU A 272 -10.28 -30.79 29.00
CA LEU A 272 -10.94 -31.16 30.25
C LEU A 272 -10.28 -30.51 31.48
N ARG A 273 -8.96 -30.41 31.51
CA ARG A 273 -8.24 -29.66 32.58
C ARG A 273 -8.66 -28.17 32.62
N GLU A 274 -8.77 -27.55 31.47
CA GLU A 274 -9.22 -26.14 31.39
C GLU A 274 -10.72 -26.03 31.75
N LEU A 275 -11.56 -27.03 31.41
CA LEU A 275 -12.96 -27.06 31.81
C LEU A 275 -13.10 -27.20 33.36
N ASP A 276 -12.30 -28.04 34.00
CA ASP A 276 -12.26 -28.17 35.47
C ASP A 276 -11.79 -26.86 36.14
N ARG A 277 -10.91 -26.11 35.48
CA ARG A 277 -10.50 -24.79 35.92
C ARG A 277 -11.60 -23.74 35.74
N TYR A 278 -12.32 -23.81 34.59
CA TYR A 278 -13.50 -22.98 34.32
C TYR A 278 -14.59 -23.19 35.39
N GLU A 279 -14.85 -24.42 35.78
CA GLU A 279 -15.83 -24.74 36.80
C GLU A 279 -15.54 -24.07 38.14
N LYS A 280 -14.26 -24.05 38.55
CA LYS A 280 -13.81 -23.50 39.84
C LYS A 280 -13.77 -21.97 39.88
N LEU A 281 -13.73 -21.31 38.74
CA LEU A 281 -13.65 -19.86 38.67
C LEU A 281 -15.02 -19.19 38.81
N PRO A 282 -15.10 -18.01 39.45
CA PRO A 282 -16.34 -17.21 39.46
C PRO A 282 -16.75 -16.82 38.02
N ALA A 283 -18.04 -16.86 37.72
CA ALA A 283 -18.54 -16.46 36.39
C ALA A 283 -18.25 -15.00 36.01
N SER A 284 -18.02 -14.15 37.01
CA SER A 284 -17.63 -12.74 36.83
C SER A 284 -16.13 -12.52 36.60
N SER A 285 -15.32 -13.56 36.66
CA SER A 285 -13.88 -13.46 36.41
C SER A 285 -13.62 -13.27 34.91
N ALA A 286 -12.75 -12.32 34.55
CA ALA A 286 -12.29 -12.15 33.18
C ALA A 286 -11.60 -13.41 32.64
N GLU A 287 -10.91 -14.15 33.48
CA GLU A 287 -10.25 -15.41 33.17
C GLU A 287 -11.26 -16.51 32.78
N SER A 288 -12.45 -16.52 33.40
CA SER A 288 -13.55 -17.42 33.03
C SER A 288 -13.96 -17.25 31.55
N GLY A 289 -14.05 -15.99 31.09
CA GLY A 289 -14.34 -15.69 29.68
C GLY A 289 -13.23 -16.13 28.71
N VAL A 290 -11.98 -16.01 29.12
CA VAL A 290 -10.83 -16.43 28.30
C VAL A 290 -10.82 -17.96 28.14
N ILE A 291 -10.99 -18.71 29.24
CA ILE A 291 -11.05 -20.18 29.20
C ILE A 291 -12.25 -20.65 28.39
N ARG A 292 -13.42 -20.03 28.57
CA ARG A 292 -14.62 -20.37 27.80
C ARG A 292 -14.41 -20.20 26.30
N ASN A 293 -13.86 -19.06 25.89
CA ASN A 293 -13.51 -18.81 24.49
C ASN A 293 -12.49 -19.84 23.94
N TYR A 294 -11.52 -20.23 24.74
CA TYR A 294 -10.55 -21.26 24.35
C TYR A 294 -11.22 -22.60 24.10
N ILE A 295 -12.08 -23.07 25.02
CA ILE A 295 -12.85 -24.31 24.87
C ILE A 295 -13.76 -24.23 23.62
N ASP A 296 -14.41 -23.08 23.39
CA ASP A 296 -15.24 -22.86 22.21
C ASP A 296 -14.43 -22.92 20.90
N TRP A 297 -13.17 -22.47 20.91
CA TRP A 297 -12.29 -22.63 19.77
C TRP A 297 -11.93 -24.08 19.52
N LEU A 298 -11.54 -24.84 20.55
CA LEU A 298 -11.21 -26.26 20.44
C LEU A 298 -12.42 -27.08 19.93
N LEU A 299 -13.61 -26.82 20.44
CA LEU A 299 -14.84 -27.48 20.00
C LEU A 299 -15.28 -27.09 18.58
N ALA A 300 -14.91 -25.91 18.12
CA ALA A 300 -15.27 -25.42 16.80
C ALA A 300 -14.32 -25.89 15.68
N LEU A 301 -13.17 -26.48 16.03
CA LEU A 301 -12.24 -27.05 15.08
C LEU A 301 -12.67 -28.44 14.62
N PRO A 302 -12.54 -28.76 13.33
CA PRO A 302 -12.74 -30.13 12.86
C PRO A 302 -11.54 -30.98 13.26
N TRP A 303 -11.77 -32.08 13.98
CA TRP A 303 -10.73 -33.02 14.40
C TRP A 303 -10.78 -34.33 13.60
N THR A 304 -11.96 -34.76 13.19
CA THR A 304 -12.16 -36.02 12.47
C THR A 304 -12.95 -35.86 11.19
N ASP A 305 -13.78 -34.82 11.10
CA ASP A 305 -14.70 -34.63 9.99
C ASP A 305 -13.92 -34.39 8.67
N ALA A 306 -14.08 -35.26 7.70
CA ALA A 306 -13.49 -35.17 6.39
C ALA A 306 -14.54 -35.27 5.29
N THR A 307 -14.31 -34.60 4.18
CA THR A 307 -15.06 -34.88 2.94
C THR A 307 -14.47 -36.10 2.25
N GLU A 308 -15.32 -36.89 1.58
CA GLU A 308 -14.85 -37.98 0.71
C GLU A 308 -14.20 -37.40 -0.54
N ASP A 309 -12.93 -37.73 -0.73
CA ASP A 309 -12.17 -37.28 -1.90
C ASP A 309 -12.62 -38.03 -3.16
N ILE A 310 -12.97 -37.27 -4.19
CA ILE A 310 -13.26 -37.82 -5.52
C ILE A 310 -12.04 -37.59 -6.42
N LEU A 311 -11.16 -38.57 -6.48
CA LEU A 311 -9.96 -38.55 -7.33
C LEU A 311 -10.25 -39.13 -8.72
N ASP A 312 -11.18 -38.50 -9.44
CA ASP A 312 -11.52 -38.80 -10.84
C ASP A 312 -10.98 -37.70 -11.76
N ILE A 313 -9.94 -38.04 -12.53
CA ILE A 313 -9.25 -37.11 -13.44
C ILE A 313 -10.18 -36.62 -14.54
N HIS A 314 -11.05 -37.48 -15.11
CA HIS A 314 -11.98 -37.07 -16.15
C HIS A 314 -13.04 -36.09 -15.62
N ARG A 315 -13.50 -36.32 -14.40
CA ARG A 315 -14.38 -35.35 -13.72
C ARG A 315 -13.68 -34.03 -13.46
N ALA A 316 -12.43 -34.06 -13.02
CA ALA A 316 -11.63 -32.86 -12.77
C ALA A 316 -11.43 -32.06 -14.07
N GLU A 317 -11.04 -32.75 -15.15
CA GLU A 317 -10.90 -32.14 -16.48
C GLU A 317 -12.21 -31.48 -16.95
N LYS A 318 -13.34 -32.19 -16.83
CA LYS A 318 -14.65 -31.65 -17.18
C LYS A 318 -14.97 -30.37 -16.39
N ILE A 319 -14.79 -30.38 -15.08
CA ILE A 319 -15.08 -29.22 -14.21
C ILE A 319 -14.15 -28.03 -14.56
N LEU A 320 -12.87 -28.29 -14.78
CA LEU A 320 -11.91 -27.27 -15.18
C LEU A 320 -12.27 -26.64 -16.55
N ASN A 321 -12.72 -27.45 -17.49
CA ASN A 321 -13.15 -26.98 -18.81
C ASN A 321 -14.49 -26.24 -18.78
N GLU A 322 -15.42 -26.64 -17.91
CA GLU A 322 -16.70 -25.95 -17.72
C GLU A 322 -16.52 -24.59 -17.00
N ASP A 323 -15.62 -24.51 -16.00
CA ASP A 323 -15.44 -23.33 -15.17
C ASP A 323 -14.42 -22.33 -15.79
N HIS A 324 -13.51 -22.77 -16.68
CA HIS A 324 -12.43 -21.96 -17.24
C HIS A 324 -12.26 -22.17 -18.74
N PHE A 325 -12.32 -21.08 -19.49
CA PHE A 325 -12.00 -21.08 -20.93
C PHE A 325 -10.50 -20.88 -21.13
N GLY A 326 -9.89 -21.62 -22.06
CA GLY A 326 -8.44 -21.60 -22.31
C GLY A 326 -7.64 -22.19 -21.16
N LEU A 327 -6.42 -21.69 -20.95
CA LEU A 327 -5.50 -22.14 -19.90
C LEU A 327 -5.11 -23.62 -19.98
N GLU A 328 -4.97 -24.18 -21.20
CA GLU A 328 -4.78 -25.61 -21.43
C GLU A 328 -3.55 -26.17 -20.67
N GLN A 329 -2.40 -25.51 -20.78
CA GLN A 329 -1.18 -25.91 -20.07
C GLN A 329 -1.36 -25.88 -18.54
N VAL A 330 -2.09 -24.88 -18.02
CA VAL A 330 -2.36 -24.76 -16.58
C VAL A 330 -3.26 -25.90 -16.09
N LYS A 331 -4.31 -26.21 -16.88
CA LYS A 331 -5.23 -27.32 -16.59
C LYS A 331 -4.50 -28.65 -16.62
N GLU A 332 -3.66 -28.87 -17.65
CA GLU A 332 -2.85 -30.08 -17.78
C GLU A 332 -1.95 -30.29 -16.56
N ARG A 333 -1.20 -29.26 -16.13
CA ARG A 333 -0.37 -29.31 -14.93
C ARG A 333 -1.16 -29.63 -13.66
N VAL A 334 -2.35 -29.04 -13.52
CA VAL A 334 -3.24 -29.36 -12.39
C VAL A 334 -3.70 -30.82 -12.46
N LEU A 335 -4.05 -31.33 -13.63
CA LEU A 335 -4.46 -32.73 -13.82
C LEU A 335 -3.31 -33.70 -13.56
N GLU A 336 -2.09 -33.39 -14.00
CA GLU A 336 -0.87 -34.16 -13.68
C GLU A 336 -0.65 -34.25 -12.17
N TYR A 337 -0.75 -33.09 -11.48
CA TYR A 337 -0.62 -33.05 -10.01
C TYR A 337 -1.67 -33.94 -9.32
N LEU A 338 -2.94 -33.84 -9.75
CA LEU A 338 -4.02 -34.68 -9.22
C LEU A 338 -3.84 -36.16 -9.53
N ALA A 339 -3.25 -36.50 -10.68
CA ALA A 339 -2.92 -37.86 -11.05
C ALA A 339 -1.83 -38.46 -10.15
N VAL A 340 -0.78 -37.70 -9.88
CA VAL A 340 0.27 -38.12 -8.92
C VAL A 340 -0.32 -38.33 -7.54
N GLN A 341 -1.15 -37.41 -7.07
CA GLN A 341 -1.84 -37.52 -5.78
C GLN A 341 -2.72 -38.77 -5.70
N LYS A 342 -3.42 -39.13 -6.79
CA LYS A 342 -4.23 -40.35 -6.88
C LYS A 342 -3.36 -41.63 -6.76
N LEU A 343 -2.20 -41.64 -7.37
CA LEU A 343 -1.29 -42.79 -7.39
C LEU A 343 -0.58 -42.97 -6.03
N THR A 344 -0.09 -41.88 -5.47
CA THR A 344 0.66 -41.90 -4.20
C THR A 344 -0.22 -41.99 -2.97
N ARG A 345 -1.49 -41.65 -3.08
CA ARG A 345 -2.43 -41.47 -1.95
C ARG A 345 -1.86 -40.58 -0.83
N SER A 346 -1.01 -39.64 -1.18
CA SER A 346 -0.27 -38.76 -0.28
C SER A 346 -0.28 -37.34 -0.82
N LEU A 347 -0.45 -36.36 0.09
CA LEU A 347 -0.31 -34.92 -0.21
C LEU A 347 1.15 -34.43 -0.07
N LYS A 348 2.12 -35.33 0.07
CA LYS A 348 3.55 -35.01 0.22
C LYS A 348 4.18 -34.58 -1.11
N GLY A 349 3.54 -33.71 -1.85
CA GLY A 349 4.07 -33.09 -3.07
C GLY A 349 4.38 -31.60 -2.88
N PRO A 350 5.01 -30.96 -3.86
CA PRO A 350 5.19 -29.52 -3.86
C PRO A 350 3.85 -28.82 -3.86
N ILE A 351 3.80 -27.62 -3.29
CA ILE A 351 2.58 -26.82 -3.17
C ILE A 351 2.34 -26.09 -4.49
N LEU A 352 1.14 -26.20 -5.04
CA LEU A 352 0.79 -25.47 -6.26
C LEU A 352 0.79 -23.96 -6.01
N CYS A 353 1.63 -23.22 -6.73
CA CYS A 353 1.70 -21.77 -6.70
C CYS A 353 1.27 -21.19 -8.05
N LEU A 354 0.09 -20.58 -8.07
CA LEU A 354 -0.48 -19.95 -9.27
C LEU A 354 0.02 -18.50 -9.38
N VAL A 355 0.88 -18.24 -10.36
CA VAL A 355 1.53 -16.93 -10.54
C VAL A 355 1.05 -16.26 -11.81
N GLY A 356 0.72 -14.98 -11.74
CA GLY A 356 0.30 -14.22 -12.92
C GLY A 356 -0.39 -12.90 -12.58
N PRO A 357 -0.71 -12.09 -13.59
CA PRO A 357 -1.31 -10.79 -13.38
C PRO A 357 -2.66 -10.86 -12.66
N PRO A 358 -3.13 -9.75 -12.08
CA PRO A 358 -4.43 -9.73 -11.41
C PRO A 358 -5.58 -9.97 -12.40
N GLY A 359 -6.59 -10.72 -11.96
CA GLY A 359 -7.80 -10.97 -12.76
C GLY A 359 -7.71 -12.10 -13.76
N VAL A 360 -6.67 -12.93 -13.77
CA VAL A 360 -6.53 -14.09 -14.66
C VAL A 360 -7.18 -15.37 -14.11
N GLY A 361 -7.92 -15.29 -13.02
CA GLY A 361 -8.68 -16.42 -12.50
C GLY A 361 -7.96 -17.32 -11.52
N LYS A 362 -6.82 -16.93 -10.94
CA LYS A 362 -6.07 -17.73 -9.95
C LYS A 362 -6.95 -18.28 -8.82
N THR A 363 -7.72 -17.42 -8.18
CA THR A 363 -8.63 -17.78 -7.07
C THR A 363 -9.79 -18.67 -7.53
N SER A 364 -10.32 -18.45 -8.74
CA SER A 364 -11.39 -19.28 -9.30
C SER A 364 -10.89 -20.66 -9.66
N LEU A 365 -9.67 -20.76 -10.21
CA LEU A 365 -9.03 -22.06 -10.52
C LEU A 365 -8.85 -22.91 -9.27
N ALA A 366 -8.33 -22.32 -8.17
CA ALA A 366 -8.22 -23.03 -6.89
C ALA A 366 -9.57 -23.52 -6.36
N ARG A 367 -10.64 -22.75 -6.57
CA ARG A 367 -12.00 -23.17 -6.21
C ARG A 367 -12.51 -24.33 -7.07
N SER A 368 -12.19 -24.32 -8.37
CA SER A 368 -12.58 -25.41 -9.27
C SER A 368 -11.81 -26.69 -8.97
N ILE A 369 -10.55 -26.59 -8.54
CA ILE A 369 -9.78 -27.72 -7.99
C ILE A 369 -10.48 -28.29 -6.75
N ALA A 370 -10.89 -27.45 -5.81
CA ALA A 370 -11.62 -27.90 -4.63
C ALA A 370 -12.95 -28.60 -4.99
N LYS A 371 -13.70 -28.04 -5.93
CA LYS A 371 -14.96 -28.61 -6.46
C LYS A 371 -14.72 -29.96 -7.13
N SER A 372 -13.63 -30.13 -7.87
CA SER A 372 -13.30 -31.39 -8.54
C SER A 372 -12.97 -32.51 -7.55
N LEU A 373 -12.30 -32.17 -6.46
CA LEU A 373 -11.95 -33.09 -5.36
C LEU A 373 -13.08 -33.32 -4.37
N ASN A 374 -14.18 -32.60 -4.46
CA ASN A 374 -15.26 -32.58 -3.48
C ASN A 374 -14.80 -32.12 -2.08
N ARG A 375 -13.81 -31.21 -2.02
CA ARG A 375 -13.29 -30.66 -0.78
C ARG A 375 -13.88 -29.28 -0.49
N ASN A 376 -14.00 -28.94 0.78
CA ASN A 376 -14.38 -27.59 1.19
C ASN A 376 -13.26 -26.60 0.83
N PHE A 377 -13.63 -25.40 0.41
CA PHE A 377 -12.71 -24.36 -0.03
C PHE A 377 -12.60 -23.23 0.98
N VAL A 378 -11.40 -22.92 1.42
CA VAL A 378 -11.10 -21.78 2.30
C VAL A 378 -10.09 -20.87 1.63
N ARG A 379 -10.33 -19.57 1.68
CA ARG A 379 -9.40 -18.54 1.21
C ARG A 379 -8.92 -17.70 2.38
N VAL A 380 -7.61 -17.59 2.51
CA VAL A 380 -6.93 -16.69 3.45
C VAL A 380 -6.05 -15.74 2.65
N SER A 381 -6.28 -14.44 2.78
CA SER A 381 -5.42 -13.43 2.15
C SER A 381 -4.23 -13.17 3.06
N LEU A 382 -3.03 -13.25 2.48
CA LEU A 382 -1.76 -12.95 3.16
C LEU A 382 -1.24 -11.56 2.78
N GLY A 383 -1.94 -10.85 1.89
CA GLY A 383 -1.57 -9.48 1.51
C GLY A 383 -1.64 -8.53 2.70
N GLY A 384 -0.51 -7.91 3.01
CA GLY A 384 -0.38 -6.96 4.13
C GLY A 384 -0.07 -7.59 5.48
N VAL A 385 0.10 -8.90 5.57
CA VAL A 385 0.58 -9.60 6.76
C VAL A 385 2.05 -9.23 7.00
N ARG A 386 2.36 -8.82 8.23
CA ARG A 386 3.70 -8.38 8.65
C ARG A 386 4.19 -9.07 9.92
N ASP A 387 3.28 -9.60 10.72
CA ASP A 387 3.55 -10.21 12.02
C ASP A 387 3.28 -11.73 11.95
N GLU A 388 4.21 -12.51 12.48
CA GLU A 388 4.09 -13.96 12.60
C GLU A 388 2.83 -14.38 13.37
N SER A 389 2.40 -13.57 14.34
CA SER A 389 1.21 -13.83 15.15
C SER A 389 -0.09 -13.82 14.32
N GLU A 390 -0.12 -13.18 13.14
CA GLU A 390 -1.27 -13.31 12.24
C GLU A 390 -1.42 -14.73 11.68
N ILE A 391 -0.32 -15.49 11.53
CA ILE A 391 -0.31 -16.87 11.05
C ILE A 391 -0.51 -17.85 12.21
N ARG A 392 0.29 -17.68 13.29
CA ARG A 392 0.35 -18.58 14.44
C ARG A 392 -0.51 -18.17 15.64
N GLY A 393 -1.22 -17.04 15.57
CA GLY A 393 -2.01 -16.54 16.69
C GLY A 393 -1.20 -15.85 17.79
N HIS A 394 -1.91 -15.24 18.72
CA HIS A 394 -1.35 -14.57 19.88
C HIS A 394 -1.51 -15.46 21.11
N ARG A 395 -0.54 -15.42 22.03
CA ARG A 395 -0.66 -16.13 23.30
C ARG A 395 -1.93 -15.70 24.05
N ARG A 396 -2.71 -16.65 24.50
CA ARG A 396 -4.05 -16.42 25.16
C ARG A 396 -4.02 -15.56 26.41
N THR A 397 -2.83 -15.27 26.96
CA THR A 397 -2.65 -14.38 28.10
C THR A 397 -2.89 -12.89 27.79
N TYR A 398 -2.91 -12.51 26.51
CA TYR A 398 -3.18 -11.14 26.09
C TYR A 398 -4.68 -10.89 25.92
N VAL A 399 -5.14 -9.71 26.37
CA VAL A 399 -6.54 -9.29 26.15
C VAL A 399 -6.82 -9.13 24.66
N GLY A 400 -7.84 -9.83 24.18
CA GLY A 400 -8.19 -9.82 22.76
C GLY A 400 -7.39 -10.81 21.88
N ALA A 401 -6.60 -11.71 22.50
CA ALA A 401 -5.90 -12.76 21.77
C ALA A 401 -6.85 -13.62 20.95
N MET A 402 -6.41 -14.03 19.75
CA MET A 402 -7.15 -14.89 18.82
C MET A 402 -6.19 -15.89 18.19
N PRO A 403 -6.69 -17.08 17.77
CA PRO A 403 -5.91 -18.00 16.94
C PRO A 403 -5.47 -17.36 15.63
N GLY A 404 -4.39 -17.90 15.07
CA GLY A 404 -3.88 -17.46 13.77
C GLY A 404 -4.83 -17.74 12.60
N ARG A 405 -4.57 -17.13 11.47
CA ARG A 405 -5.41 -17.23 10.27
C ARG A 405 -5.57 -18.66 9.75
N ILE A 406 -4.58 -19.52 9.99
CA ILE A 406 -4.66 -20.94 9.61
C ILE A 406 -5.74 -21.65 10.43
N ILE A 407 -5.69 -21.56 11.74
CA ILE A 407 -6.69 -22.15 12.63
C ILE A 407 -8.07 -21.55 12.40
N GLN A 408 -8.17 -20.23 12.22
CA GLN A 408 -9.44 -19.59 11.85
C GLN A 408 -9.99 -20.12 10.52
N GLY A 409 -9.11 -20.40 9.57
CA GLY A 409 -9.46 -21.03 8.29
C GLY A 409 -9.98 -22.44 8.45
N MET A 410 -9.33 -23.25 9.28
CA MET A 410 -9.78 -24.62 9.56
C MET A 410 -11.17 -24.65 10.21
N LYS A 411 -11.44 -23.74 11.16
CA LYS A 411 -12.79 -23.55 11.72
C LYS A 411 -13.84 -23.23 10.64
N LYS A 412 -13.51 -22.38 9.67
CA LYS A 412 -14.40 -22.04 8.53
C LYS A 412 -14.59 -23.21 7.59
N ALA A 413 -13.56 -24.03 7.40
CA ALA A 413 -13.59 -25.21 6.55
C ALA A 413 -14.56 -26.28 7.07
N LYS A 414 -14.65 -26.45 8.38
CA LYS A 414 -15.44 -27.51 9.06
C LYS A 414 -15.03 -28.94 8.68
N THR A 415 -13.90 -29.12 8.04
CA THR A 415 -13.33 -30.42 7.64
C THR A 415 -11.81 -30.39 7.76
N ILE A 416 -11.19 -31.55 8.02
CA ILE A 416 -9.74 -31.68 8.19
C ILE A 416 -8.98 -31.68 6.86
N ASN A 417 -9.66 -31.89 5.73
CA ASN A 417 -9.07 -32.01 4.40
C ASN A 417 -9.56 -30.93 3.41
N PRO A 418 -9.62 -29.65 3.78
CA PRO A 418 -10.05 -28.61 2.84
C PRO A 418 -8.96 -28.35 1.78
N VAL A 419 -9.35 -27.68 0.71
CA VAL A 419 -8.42 -26.92 -0.13
C VAL A 419 -8.28 -25.52 0.46
N PHE A 420 -7.05 -25.19 0.84
CA PHE A 420 -6.72 -23.97 1.56
C PHE A 420 -5.92 -23.03 0.64
N LEU A 421 -6.55 -21.94 0.21
CA LEU A 421 -5.93 -20.97 -0.68
C LEU A 421 -5.23 -19.87 0.12
N LEU A 422 -3.91 -19.79 0.01
CA LEU A 422 -3.07 -18.72 0.51
C LEU A 422 -2.93 -17.65 -0.59
N ASP A 423 -3.74 -16.61 -0.51
CA ASP A 423 -3.86 -15.62 -1.57
C ASP A 423 -2.92 -14.44 -1.34
N GLU A 424 -2.25 -13.96 -2.42
CA GLU A 424 -1.33 -12.82 -2.41
C GLU A 424 -0.10 -13.02 -1.51
N ILE A 425 0.56 -14.18 -1.60
CA ILE A 425 1.76 -14.51 -0.82
C ILE A 425 2.94 -13.57 -1.13
N ASP A 426 2.98 -13.00 -2.32
CA ASP A 426 3.97 -12.03 -2.79
C ASP A 426 3.88 -10.66 -2.10
N LYS A 427 2.79 -10.40 -1.37
CA LYS A 427 2.55 -9.14 -0.66
C LYS A 427 2.78 -9.22 0.85
N MET A 428 3.34 -10.31 1.33
CA MET A 428 3.84 -10.38 2.70
C MET A 428 5.11 -9.56 2.84
N SER A 429 5.32 -8.99 3.99
CA SER A 429 6.56 -8.28 4.34
C SER A 429 7.00 -8.66 5.74
N SER A 430 8.30 -8.82 5.94
CA SER A 430 8.88 -8.95 7.29
C SER A 430 9.15 -7.56 7.87
N ASP A 431 8.92 -7.40 9.17
CA ASP A 431 9.33 -6.22 9.93
C ASP A 431 9.99 -6.64 11.25
N PHE A 432 10.27 -5.68 12.13
CA PHE A 432 10.91 -5.92 13.44
C PHE A 432 10.08 -6.83 14.39
N ARG A 433 8.85 -7.18 14.05
CA ARG A 433 7.92 -7.95 14.88
C ARG A 433 7.87 -9.43 14.55
N GLY A 434 8.53 -9.85 13.49
CA GLY A 434 8.60 -11.25 13.11
C GLY A 434 8.70 -11.49 11.60
N ASP A 435 8.88 -12.75 11.24
CA ASP A 435 8.91 -13.22 9.85
C ASP A 435 7.73 -14.17 9.59
N PRO A 436 6.63 -13.67 9.00
CA PRO A 436 5.50 -14.51 8.66
C PRO A 436 5.85 -15.61 7.64
N SER A 437 6.94 -15.44 6.87
CA SER A 437 7.40 -16.47 5.93
C SER A 437 7.94 -17.70 6.66
N ALA A 438 8.62 -17.50 7.79
CA ALA A 438 9.10 -18.60 8.63
C ALA A 438 7.93 -19.41 9.22
N ALA A 439 6.87 -18.72 9.68
CA ALA A 439 5.65 -19.39 10.16
C ALA A 439 4.96 -20.18 9.05
N LEU A 440 4.93 -19.65 7.82
CA LEU A 440 4.35 -20.36 6.68
C LEU A 440 5.19 -21.59 6.27
N LEU A 441 6.50 -21.56 6.42
CA LEU A 441 7.33 -22.73 6.15
C LEU A 441 6.91 -23.94 6.99
N GLU A 442 6.60 -23.75 8.28
CA GLU A 442 6.10 -24.81 9.14
C GLU A 442 4.72 -25.33 8.70
N VAL A 443 3.81 -24.42 8.32
CA VAL A 443 2.48 -24.78 7.81
C VAL A 443 2.56 -25.58 6.52
N LEU A 444 3.51 -25.24 5.66
CA LEU A 444 3.61 -25.76 4.30
C LEU A 444 4.56 -26.97 4.19
N ASP A 445 5.39 -27.21 5.19
CA ASP A 445 6.31 -28.34 5.20
C ASP A 445 5.59 -29.65 5.56
N PRO A 446 5.50 -30.63 4.65
CA PRO A 446 4.84 -31.93 4.92
C PRO A 446 5.49 -32.74 6.06
N GLU A 447 6.73 -32.43 6.43
CA GLU A 447 7.42 -33.07 7.54
C GLU A 447 7.07 -32.48 8.90
N GLN A 448 6.59 -31.22 8.93
CA GLN A 448 6.30 -30.47 10.15
C GLN A 448 4.80 -30.21 10.36
N ASN A 449 4.03 -30.06 9.27
CA ASN A 449 2.64 -29.59 9.30
C ASN A 449 1.67 -30.56 10.01
N HIS A 450 2.05 -31.81 10.24
CA HIS A 450 1.24 -32.76 11.03
C HIS A 450 1.19 -32.38 12.53
N ASN A 451 2.11 -31.51 12.97
CA ASN A 451 2.25 -31.07 14.35
C ASN A 451 2.27 -29.53 14.44
N PHE A 452 1.44 -28.87 13.64
CA PHE A 452 1.37 -27.41 13.62
C PHE A 452 0.94 -26.86 14.98
N SER A 453 1.71 -25.92 15.54
CA SER A 453 1.42 -25.29 16.82
C SER A 453 1.03 -23.83 16.66
N ASP A 454 -0.24 -23.53 16.96
CA ASP A 454 -0.77 -22.17 17.08
C ASP A 454 -0.57 -21.68 18.52
N HIS A 455 -0.12 -20.44 18.70
CA HIS A 455 0.21 -19.89 20.02
C HIS A 455 -1.03 -19.65 20.91
N TYR A 456 -2.24 -19.57 20.31
CA TYR A 456 -3.48 -19.45 21.07
C TYR A 456 -4.02 -20.82 21.49
N ILE A 457 -3.99 -21.77 20.56
CA ILE A 457 -4.48 -23.14 20.81
C ILE A 457 -3.50 -23.90 21.68
N GLU A 458 -2.19 -23.72 21.51
CA GLU A 458 -1.09 -24.38 22.22
C GLU A 458 -1.06 -25.92 22.10
N GLU A 459 -2.10 -26.50 21.48
CA GLU A 459 -2.20 -27.92 21.20
C GLU A 459 -1.83 -28.23 19.74
N PRO A 460 -1.18 -29.34 19.45
CA PRO A 460 -0.81 -29.73 18.09
C PRO A 460 -2.06 -29.90 17.21
N TYR A 461 -2.03 -29.35 16.01
CA TYR A 461 -3.10 -29.50 15.03
C TYR A 461 -2.56 -30.08 13.72
N ASP A 462 -3.15 -31.18 13.26
CA ASP A 462 -2.72 -31.90 12.06
C ASP A 462 -3.22 -31.21 10.77
N LEU A 463 -2.31 -30.61 10.01
CA LEU A 463 -2.58 -30.00 8.71
C LEU A 463 -2.16 -30.91 7.53
N SER A 464 -1.71 -32.13 7.78
CA SER A 464 -1.18 -33.04 6.72
C SER A 464 -2.21 -33.43 5.66
N LYS A 465 -3.50 -33.35 5.98
CA LYS A 465 -4.60 -33.63 5.05
C LYS A 465 -5.10 -32.41 4.29
N VAL A 466 -4.59 -31.22 4.62
CA VAL A 466 -4.96 -29.96 3.96
C VAL A 466 -4.21 -29.86 2.63
N MET A 467 -4.93 -29.55 1.56
CA MET A 467 -4.31 -29.21 0.28
C MET A 467 -4.09 -27.71 0.21
N PHE A 468 -2.83 -27.28 0.32
CA PHE A 468 -2.48 -25.87 0.19
C PHE A 468 -2.27 -25.49 -1.29
N ILE A 469 -2.83 -24.36 -1.68
CA ILE A 469 -2.59 -23.71 -2.97
C ILE A 469 -2.21 -22.27 -2.67
N ALA A 470 -1.13 -21.77 -3.27
CA ALA A 470 -0.70 -20.38 -3.15
C ALA A 470 -1.04 -19.58 -4.40
N THR A 471 -1.23 -18.26 -4.25
CA THR A 471 -1.29 -17.35 -5.39
C THR A 471 -0.33 -16.20 -5.21
N ALA A 472 0.27 -15.76 -6.31
CA ALA A 472 1.14 -14.59 -6.36
C ALA A 472 0.90 -13.79 -7.65
N ASN A 473 1.28 -12.52 -7.66
CA ASN A 473 1.34 -11.76 -8.90
C ASN A 473 2.76 -11.78 -9.49
N THR A 474 3.79 -11.81 -8.63
CA THR A 474 5.20 -11.87 -9.01
C THR A 474 5.95 -12.87 -8.13
N LEU A 475 7.04 -13.43 -8.63
CA LEU A 475 7.91 -14.34 -7.87
C LEU A 475 9.00 -13.60 -7.10
N SER A 476 9.38 -12.41 -7.56
CA SER A 476 10.56 -11.69 -7.08
C SER A 476 10.54 -11.31 -5.59
N THR A 477 9.35 -11.21 -5.01
CA THR A 477 9.16 -10.82 -3.61
C THR A 477 8.92 -12.01 -2.68
N ILE A 478 8.81 -13.23 -3.23
CA ILE A 478 8.63 -14.45 -2.44
C ILE A 478 10.01 -14.94 -1.97
N PRO A 479 10.20 -15.19 -0.66
CA PRO A 479 11.45 -15.72 -0.15
C PRO A 479 11.85 -17.08 -0.78
N GLY A 480 13.13 -17.24 -1.09
CA GLY A 480 13.68 -18.46 -1.73
C GLY A 480 13.24 -19.77 -1.06
N PRO A 481 13.34 -19.91 0.28
CA PRO A 481 12.92 -21.13 0.97
C PRO A 481 11.45 -21.52 0.79
N LEU A 482 10.56 -20.55 0.56
CA LEU A 482 9.16 -20.81 0.22
C LEU A 482 9.02 -21.25 -1.23
N LEU A 483 9.76 -20.62 -2.15
CA LEU A 483 9.74 -20.98 -3.57
C LEU A 483 10.24 -22.41 -3.81
N ASP A 484 11.26 -22.87 -3.07
CA ASP A 484 11.82 -24.23 -3.17
C ASP A 484 10.79 -25.33 -2.84
N ARG A 485 9.71 -24.97 -2.10
CA ARG A 485 8.61 -25.89 -1.76
C ARG A 485 7.43 -25.80 -2.70
N MET A 486 7.48 -24.90 -3.69
CA MET A 486 6.35 -24.60 -4.57
C MET A 486 6.59 -25.10 -5.98
N GLU A 487 5.57 -25.72 -6.54
CA GLU A 487 5.46 -25.92 -7.99
C GLU A 487 4.79 -24.70 -8.60
N VAL A 488 5.59 -23.90 -9.31
CA VAL A 488 5.13 -22.65 -9.91
C VAL A 488 4.42 -22.92 -11.23
N ILE A 489 3.15 -22.53 -11.29
CA ILE A 489 2.35 -22.56 -12.52
C ILE A 489 2.08 -21.12 -12.95
N SER A 490 2.72 -20.70 -14.05
CA SER A 490 2.55 -19.36 -14.59
C SER A 490 1.25 -19.26 -15.39
N ILE A 491 0.42 -18.30 -15.02
CA ILE A 491 -0.83 -17.97 -15.70
C ILE A 491 -0.66 -16.64 -16.43
N ALA A 492 -0.62 -16.69 -17.74
CA ALA A 492 -0.53 -15.50 -18.58
C ALA A 492 -1.86 -14.72 -18.65
N GLY A 493 -1.81 -13.55 -19.26
CA GLY A 493 -3.01 -12.80 -19.61
C GLY A 493 -3.82 -13.47 -20.71
N TYR A 494 -5.06 -13.04 -20.86
CA TYR A 494 -5.97 -13.53 -21.88
C TYR A 494 -5.88 -12.73 -23.19
N THR A 495 -6.02 -13.43 -24.32
CA THR A 495 -6.26 -12.83 -25.64
C THR A 495 -7.63 -12.15 -25.69
N GLU A 496 -7.86 -11.34 -26.70
CA GLU A 496 -9.16 -10.69 -26.94
C GLU A 496 -10.28 -11.71 -27.12
N LEU A 497 -10.01 -12.79 -27.87
CA LEU A 497 -10.98 -13.88 -28.12
C LEU A 497 -11.29 -14.64 -26.83
N GLU A 498 -10.27 -14.98 -26.02
CA GLU A 498 -10.50 -15.61 -24.74
C GLU A 498 -11.32 -14.72 -23.80
N LYS A 499 -11.02 -13.41 -23.77
CA LYS A 499 -11.80 -12.43 -22.98
C LYS A 499 -13.25 -12.35 -23.45
N LEU A 500 -13.50 -12.42 -24.75
CA LEU A 500 -14.85 -12.44 -25.31
C LEU A 500 -15.62 -13.68 -24.84
N HIS A 501 -15.01 -14.86 -24.94
CA HIS A 501 -15.62 -16.10 -24.44
C HIS A 501 -15.87 -16.07 -22.94
N ILE A 502 -14.88 -15.66 -22.15
CA ILE A 502 -15.01 -15.52 -20.69
C ILE A 502 -16.12 -14.52 -20.35
N ALA A 503 -16.18 -13.39 -21.05
CA ALA A 503 -17.23 -12.38 -20.84
C ALA A 503 -18.63 -12.94 -21.10
N ARG A 504 -18.80 -13.61 -22.23
CA ARG A 504 -20.10 -14.13 -22.68
C ARG A 504 -20.58 -15.31 -21.85
N ASP A 505 -19.69 -16.29 -21.59
CA ASP A 505 -20.07 -17.59 -21.06
C ASP A 505 -20.01 -17.65 -19.53
N HIS A 506 -19.20 -16.78 -18.89
CA HIS A 506 -19.00 -16.79 -17.44
C HIS A 506 -19.36 -15.47 -16.75
N LEU A 507 -18.78 -14.32 -17.19
CA LEU A 507 -18.94 -13.07 -16.48
C LEU A 507 -20.35 -12.46 -16.62
N LEU A 508 -20.86 -12.41 -17.84
CA LEU A 508 -22.17 -11.82 -18.10
C LEU A 508 -23.31 -12.59 -17.41
N PRO A 509 -23.40 -13.94 -17.47
CA PRO A 509 -24.41 -14.68 -16.73
C PRO A 509 -24.33 -14.46 -15.21
N LYS A 510 -23.12 -14.40 -14.68
CA LYS A 510 -22.87 -14.11 -13.27
C LYS A 510 -23.40 -12.71 -12.91
N GLN A 511 -23.03 -11.68 -13.69
CA GLN A 511 -23.43 -10.31 -13.40
C GLN A 511 -24.92 -10.09 -13.60
N VAL A 512 -25.55 -10.72 -14.55
CA VAL A 512 -27.01 -10.71 -14.77
C VAL A 512 -27.72 -11.25 -13.51
N LYS A 513 -27.24 -12.38 -12.97
CA LYS A 513 -27.79 -13.00 -11.76
C LYS A 513 -27.58 -12.12 -10.53
N GLU A 514 -26.39 -11.59 -10.31
CA GLU A 514 -26.02 -10.76 -9.17
C GLU A 514 -26.83 -9.44 -9.12
N HIS A 515 -27.22 -8.91 -10.28
CA HIS A 515 -28.03 -7.69 -10.39
C HIS A 515 -29.55 -7.95 -10.47
N GLY A 516 -29.99 -9.18 -10.23
CA GLY A 516 -31.42 -9.53 -10.21
C GLY A 516 -32.10 -9.47 -11.57
N LEU A 517 -31.34 -9.47 -12.66
CA LEU A 517 -31.87 -9.49 -14.03
C LEU A 517 -32.29 -10.92 -14.41
N GLY A 518 -33.51 -11.08 -14.93
CA GLY A 518 -34.01 -12.37 -15.42
C GLY A 518 -33.39 -12.78 -16.75
N LYS A 519 -33.42 -14.10 -17.04
CA LYS A 519 -33.02 -14.61 -18.35
C LYS A 519 -33.90 -13.97 -19.45
N GLY A 520 -33.29 -13.16 -20.35
CA GLY A 520 -33.98 -12.48 -21.43
C GLY A 520 -34.27 -10.97 -21.21
N ASN A 521 -34.14 -10.47 -19.98
CA ASN A 521 -34.30 -9.03 -19.72
C ASN A 521 -33.14 -8.20 -20.28
N MET A 522 -31.96 -8.81 -20.45
CA MET A 522 -30.79 -8.14 -20.94
C MET A 522 -30.03 -9.02 -21.94
N GLN A 523 -29.53 -8.41 -22.99
CA GLN A 523 -28.62 -9.04 -23.96
C GLN A 523 -27.52 -8.03 -24.33
N ILE A 524 -26.27 -8.47 -24.30
CA ILE A 524 -25.14 -7.74 -24.89
C ILE A 524 -24.70 -8.54 -26.10
N ARG A 525 -24.53 -7.87 -27.24
CA ARG A 525 -24.02 -8.50 -28.46
C ARG A 525 -22.51 -8.68 -28.41
N ASP A 526 -21.98 -9.63 -29.15
CA ASP A 526 -20.55 -9.92 -29.20
C ASP A 526 -19.73 -8.73 -29.72
N ASP A 527 -20.28 -7.96 -30.69
CA ASP A 527 -19.70 -6.70 -31.15
C ASP A 527 -19.52 -5.67 -30.01
N ALA A 528 -20.54 -5.51 -29.17
CA ALA A 528 -20.46 -4.63 -27.98
C ALA A 528 -19.53 -5.18 -26.90
N LEU A 529 -19.44 -6.50 -26.73
CA LEU A 529 -18.47 -7.11 -25.80
C LEU A 529 -17.02 -6.85 -26.26
N LEU A 530 -16.76 -6.98 -27.55
CA LEU A 530 -15.45 -6.65 -28.15
C LEU A 530 -15.11 -5.17 -27.97
N ASP A 531 -16.07 -4.28 -28.17
CA ASP A 531 -15.88 -2.84 -27.93
C ASP A 531 -15.59 -2.53 -26.46
N ILE A 532 -16.25 -3.24 -25.52
CA ILE A 532 -15.93 -3.10 -24.09
C ILE A 532 -14.48 -3.53 -23.84
N ILE A 533 -14.05 -4.65 -24.38
CA ILE A 533 -12.68 -5.16 -24.22
C ILE A 533 -11.68 -4.18 -24.82
N ARG A 534 -11.90 -3.67 -26.00
CA ARG A 534 -10.98 -2.81 -26.77
C ARG A 534 -10.87 -1.39 -26.24
N TYR A 535 -12.00 -0.77 -25.93
CA TYR A 535 -12.07 0.68 -25.67
C TYR A 535 -12.33 1.05 -24.22
N TYR A 536 -12.71 0.11 -23.35
CA TYR A 536 -13.03 0.40 -21.95
C TYR A 536 -12.18 -0.39 -20.94
N THR A 537 -11.33 -1.32 -21.44
CA THR A 537 -10.42 -2.08 -20.57
C THR A 537 -8.99 -2.07 -21.12
N ARG A 538 -7.99 -2.05 -20.20
CA ARG A 538 -6.57 -2.19 -20.51
C ARG A 538 -5.95 -3.02 -19.37
N GLU A 539 -6.08 -4.34 -19.48
CA GLU A 539 -5.63 -5.27 -18.45
C GLU A 539 -5.29 -6.64 -19.08
N ALA A 540 -4.39 -7.37 -18.41
CA ALA A 540 -4.06 -8.75 -18.81
C ALA A 540 -5.21 -9.73 -18.52
N GLY A 541 -5.85 -9.58 -17.36
CA GLY A 541 -6.97 -10.40 -16.93
C GLY A 541 -8.34 -9.86 -17.36
N VAL A 542 -9.38 -10.15 -16.57
CA VAL A 542 -10.78 -9.78 -16.84
C VAL A 542 -11.46 -9.02 -15.69
N ARG A 543 -10.69 -8.49 -14.72
CA ARG A 543 -11.25 -7.83 -13.54
C ARG A 543 -11.94 -6.50 -13.86
N THR A 544 -11.32 -5.69 -14.73
CA THR A 544 -11.91 -4.43 -15.19
C THR A 544 -13.08 -4.71 -16.12
N LEU A 545 -12.96 -5.72 -16.97
CA LEU A 545 -14.03 -6.18 -17.85
C LEU A 545 -15.28 -6.57 -17.04
N GLU A 546 -15.11 -7.35 -15.99
CA GLU A 546 -16.22 -7.69 -15.06
C GLU A 546 -16.87 -6.45 -14.45
N ARG A 547 -16.07 -5.46 -14.03
CA ARG A 547 -16.58 -4.18 -13.52
C ARG A 547 -17.36 -3.37 -14.56
N GLN A 548 -16.91 -3.37 -15.82
CA GLN A 548 -17.64 -2.70 -16.90
C GLN A 548 -18.96 -3.41 -17.17
N LEU A 549 -18.96 -4.75 -17.24
CA LEU A 549 -20.19 -5.54 -17.38
C LEU A 549 -21.17 -5.29 -16.22
N ALA A 550 -20.69 -5.26 -14.99
CA ALA A 550 -21.49 -4.89 -13.83
C ALA A 550 -22.10 -3.48 -13.96
N THR A 551 -21.35 -2.52 -14.52
CA THR A 551 -21.86 -1.17 -14.76
C THR A 551 -22.97 -1.15 -15.81
N VAL A 552 -22.79 -1.91 -16.91
CA VAL A 552 -23.83 -2.08 -17.94
C VAL A 552 -25.09 -2.74 -17.35
N CYS A 553 -24.91 -3.82 -16.53
CA CYS A 553 -26.03 -4.49 -15.87
C CYS A 553 -26.80 -3.55 -14.92
N ARG A 554 -26.10 -2.73 -14.11
CA ARG A 554 -26.76 -1.75 -13.23
C ARG A 554 -27.58 -0.71 -13.99
N LYS A 555 -27.03 -0.19 -15.10
CA LYS A 555 -27.78 0.78 -15.92
C LYS A 555 -28.94 0.12 -16.65
N ALA A 556 -28.78 -1.11 -17.15
CA ALA A 556 -29.86 -1.87 -17.73
C ALA A 556 -30.98 -2.14 -16.72
N ALA A 557 -30.65 -2.55 -15.49
CA ALA A 557 -31.61 -2.72 -14.40
C ALA A 557 -32.37 -1.41 -14.10
N ARG A 558 -31.69 -0.27 -14.08
CA ARG A 558 -32.32 1.03 -13.93
C ARG A 558 -33.34 1.31 -15.04
N ILE A 559 -32.96 1.12 -16.31
CA ILE A 559 -33.84 1.34 -17.47
C ILE A 559 -35.08 0.45 -17.40
N LEU A 560 -34.91 -0.84 -17.07
CA LEU A 560 -36.04 -1.77 -16.92
C LEU A 560 -37.05 -1.33 -15.86
N VAL A 561 -36.56 -0.79 -14.73
CA VAL A 561 -37.41 -0.36 -13.62
C VAL A 561 -38.04 1.02 -13.87
N THR A 562 -37.29 1.97 -14.48
CA THR A 562 -37.77 3.35 -14.65
C THR A 562 -38.62 3.53 -15.90
N GLU A 563 -38.39 2.78 -16.96
CA GLU A 563 -39.06 2.94 -18.26
C GLU A 563 -40.04 1.81 -18.57
N ASP A 564 -40.30 0.92 -17.60
CA ASP A 564 -41.19 -0.26 -17.72
C ASP A 564 -40.90 -1.13 -19.00
N ARG A 565 -39.62 -1.18 -19.38
CA ARG A 565 -39.18 -1.99 -20.52
C ARG A 565 -39.01 -3.44 -20.09
N LYS A 566 -39.42 -4.36 -20.97
CA LYS A 566 -39.25 -5.81 -20.72
C LYS A 566 -37.85 -6.32 -21.05
N ARG A 567 -37.11 -5.61 -21.91
CA ARG A 567 -35.79 -6.05 -22.41
C ARG A 567 -34.90 -4.84 -22.77
N VAL A 568 -33.62 -4.95 -22.47
CA VAL A 568 -32.55 -4.04 -22.89
C VAL A 568 -31.55 -4.81 -23.76
N VAL A 569 -31.25 -4.30 -24.96
CA VAL A 569 -30.23 -4.84 -25.85
C VAL A 569 -29.10 -3.83 -25.98
N VAL A 570 -27.90 -4.25 -25.62
CA VAL A 570 -26.69 -3.44 -25.72
C VAL A 570 -25.93 -3.84 -26.99
N THR A 571 -25.65 -2.84 -27.81
CA THR A 571 -24.95 -2.94 -29.11
C THR A 571 -23.80 -1.94 -29.10
N GLU A 572 -22.89 -2.04 -30.06
CA GLU A 572 -21.82 -1.07 -30.30
C GLU A 572 -22.36 0.40 -30.32
N LYS A 573 -23.50 0.60 -30.98
CA LYS A 573 -24.07 1.94 -31.23
C LYS A 573 -24.58 2.64 -29.96
N ASN A 574 -25.10 1.89 -28.99
CA ASN A 574 -25.64 2.46 -27.74
C ASN A 574 -24.74 2.23 -26.54
N LEU A 575 -23.56 1.64 -26.72
CA LEU A 575 -22.64 1.31 -25.64
C LEU A 575 -22.19 2.56 -24.86
N GLU A 576 -22.01 3.69 -25.54
CA GLU A 576 -21.62 4.95 -24.89
C GLU A 576 -22.68 5.48 -23.91
N GLU A 577 -23.95 5.16 -24.07
CA GLU A 577 -24.99 5.50 -23.09
C GLU A 577 -24.77 4.78 -21.76
N PHE A 578 -24.19 3.55 -21.82
CA PHE A 578 -23.91 2.74 -20.64
C PHE A 578 -22.53 3.03 -20.00
N LEU A 579 -21.51 3.24 -20.79
CA LEU A 579 -20.12 3.33 -20.28
C LEU A 579 -19.47 4.72 -20.45
N GLY A 580 -20.15 5.64 -21.16
CA GLY A 580 -19.60 6.94 -21.54
C GLY A 580 -18.66 6.82 -22.74
N LYS A 581 -17.94 7.90 -23.04
CA LYS A 581 -17.01 7.94 -24.19
C LYS A 581 -15.93 6.88 -24.06
N LYS A 582 -15.47 6.37 -25.22
CA LYS A 582 -14.34 5.44 -25.30
C LYS A 582 -13.13 5.97 -24.54
N LYS A 583 -12.56 5.14 -23.66
CA LYS A 583 -11.47 5.54 -22.74
C LYS A 583 -10.09 5.30 -23.35
N PHE A 584 -9.98 4.27 -24.16
CA PHE A 584 -8.72 3.83 -24.77
C PHE A 584 -8.87 3.86 -26.28
N ARG A 585 -7.77 4.08 -26.97
CA ARG A 585 -7.67 3.91 -28.41
C ARG A 585 -7.17 2.51 -28.70
N TYR A 586 -7.75 1.86 -29.67
CA TYR A 586 -7.41 0.49 -30.07
C TYR A 586 -6.84 0.50 -31.49
N GLY A 587 -5.72 -0.21 -31.69
CA GLY A 587 -5.14 -0.37 -33.02
C GLY A 587 -4.40 0.86 -33.55
N GLU A 588 -4.08 1.83 -32.72
CA GLU A 588 -3.21 2.95 -33.10
C GLU A 588 -1.73 2.57 -32.87
N ALA A 589 -1.21 1.63 -33.70
CA ALA A 589 0.19 1.72 -34.08
C ALA A 589 0.38 3.06 -34.81
N GLU A 590 1.59 3.63 -34.79
CA GLU A 590 1.90 4.84 -35.55
C GLU A 590 1.27 4.77 -36.95
N LEU A 591 0.54 5.82 -37.34
CA LEU A 591 -0.21 5.80 -38.61
C LEU A 591 0.71 5.84 -39.85
N GLN A 592 1.98 6.22 -39.67
CA GLN A 592 2.96 6.37 -40.70
C GLN A 592 4.35 5.91 -40.24
N ASP A 593 5.18 5.48 -41.21
CA ASP A 593 6.59 5.24 -40.96
C ASP A 593 7.29 6.55 -40.59
N GLN A 594 8.01 6.60 -39.48
CA GLN A 594 8.60 7.81 -38.96
C GLN A 594 10.10 7.64 -38.72
N VAL A 595 10.84 8.77 -38.93
CA VAL A 595 12.25 8.84 -38.60
C VAL A 595 12.38 9.14 -37.11
N GLY A 596 13.21 8.36 -36.39
CA GLY A 596 13.47 8.58 -34.98
C GLY A 596 12.40 8.03 -34.04
N VAL A 597 11.40 7.31 -34.53
CA VAL A 597 10.36 6.70 -33.70
C VAL A 597 10.35 5.20 -33.92
N ALA A 598 10.47 4.42 -32.84
CA ALA A 598 10.40 2.95 -32.89
C ALA A 598 9.47 2.39 -31.83
N THR A 599 8.75 1.32 -32.17
CA THR A 599 7.81 0.66 -31.26
C THR A 599 8.50 -0.47 -30.50
N GLY A 600 8.70 -0.30 -29.23
CA GLY A 600 9.14 -1.34 -28.30
C GLY A 600 7.97 -2.09 -27.68
N LEU A 601 8.27 -3.27 -27.13
CA LEU A 601 7.31 -4.08 -26.39
C LEU A 601 7.72 -4.17 -24.92
N ALA A 602 6.83 -3.76 -24.03
CA ALA A 602 7.05 -3.77 -22.60
C ALA A 602 6.14 -4.80 -21.90
N TYR A 603 6.56 -5.21 -20.71
CA TYR A 603 5.75 -6.02 -19.81
C TYR A 603 5.53 -5.24 -18.51
N THR A 604 4.30 -5.19 -18.05
CA THR A 604 3.89 -4.51 -16.82
C THR A 604 3.04 -5.46 -15.97
N VAL A 605 2.79 -5.09 -14.73
CA VAL A 605 1.87 -5.84 -13.83
C VAL A 605 0.45 -5.94 -14.42
N ALA A 606 0.09 -5.02 -15.31
CA ALA A 606 -1.20 -5.06 -16.02
C ALA A 606 -1.16 -5.93 -17.29
N GLY A 607 0.00 -6.48 -17.66
CA GLY A 607 0.25 -7.26 -18.86
C GLY A 607 1.20 -6.59 -19.83
N GLY A 608 1.26 -7.11 -21.06
CA GLY A 608 2.06 -6.53 -22.14
C GLY A 608 1.51 -5.19 -22.62
N ASP A 609 2.40 -4.30 -23.03
CA ASP A 609 2.10 -3.00 -23.59
C ASP A 609 3.05 -2.63 -24.72
N THR A 610 2.64 -1.71 -25.60
CA THR A 610 3.51 -1.13 -26.62
C THR A 610 4.12 0.15 -26.09
N LEU A 611 5.37 0.41 -26.44
CA LEU A 611 6.14 1.53 -25.95
C LEU A 611 6.74 2.29 -27.13
N ALA A 612 6.22 3.47 -27.45
CA ALA A 612 6.84 4.33 -28.42
C ALA A 612 8.16 4.90 -27.84
N ILE A 613 9.26 4.81 -28.58
CA ILE A 613 10.54 5.42 -28.24
C ILE A 613 10.82 6.46 -29.29
N GLU A 614 10.88 7.72 -28.87
CA GLU A 614 11.10 8.88 -29.71
C GLU A 614 12.52 9.38 -29.51
N VAL A 615 13.23 9.61 -30.59
CA VAL A 615 14.59 10.17 -30.56
C VAL A 615 14.64 11.45 -31.42
N SER A 616 15.13 12.50 -30.82
CA SER A 616 15.37 13.77 -31.50
C SER A 616 16.85 14.13 -31.46
N LEU A 617 17.33 14.69 -32.56
CA LEU A 617 18.71 15.18 -32.76
C LEU A 617 18.67 16.68 -33.02
N TYR A 618 19.49 17.44 -32.32
CA TYR A 618 19.63 18.89 -32.55
C TYR A 618 21.07 19.37 -32.26
N PRO A 619 21.52 20.44 -32.90
CA PRO A 619 22.89 20.95 -32.67
C PRO A 619 23.16 21.16 -31.19
N GLY A 620 24.28 20.63 -30.70
CA GLY A 620 24.62 20.67 -29.28
C GLY A 620 26.08 20.35 -29.00
N LYS A 621 26.37 19.86 -27.80
CA LYS A 621 27.71 19.53 -27.30
C LYS A 621 27.88 18.08 -26.89
N GLY A 622 27.09 17.19 -27.46
CA GLY A 622 27.19 15.75 -27.19
C GLY A 622 26.44 15.27 -25.95
N LYS A 623 25.42 15.97 -25.47
CA LYS A 623 24.64 15.53 -24.32
C LYS A 623 23.63 14.45 -24.73
N LEU A 624 23.60 13.34 -23.98
CA LEU A 624 22.53 12.36 -24.04
C LEU A 624 21.49 12.70 -22.98
N ILE A 625 20.30 13.12 -23.41
CA ILE A 625 19.17 13.49 -22.56
C ILE A 625 18.16 12.35 -22.59
N LEU A 626 17.78 11.88 -21.41
CA LEU A 626 16.83 10.77 -21.24
C LEU A 626 15.61 11.24 -20.44
N THR A 627 14.41 11.11 -21.00
CA THR A 627 13.17 11.52 -20.34
C THR A 627 12.10 10.43 -20.45
N GLY A 628 11.09 10.44 -19.55
CA GLY A 628 9.98 9.46 -19.50
C GLY A 628 9.95 8.61 -18.24
N LYS A 629 10.53 9.05 -17.12
CA LYS A 629 10.64 8.29 -15.85
C LYS A 629 11.31 6.93 -16.04
N LEU A 630 12.46 6.92 -16.70
CA LEU A 630 13.26 5.72 -16.91
C LEU A 630 13.97 5.31 -15.62
N GLY A 631 13.89 4.04 -15.26
CA GLY A 631 14.70 3.43 -14.22
C GLY A 631 16.16 3.29 -14.62
N ASP A 632 17.01 2.87 -13.69
CA ASP A 632 18.45 2.89 -13.92
C ASP A 632 18.90 1.86 -14.95
N VAL A 633 18.29 0.65 -14.96
CA VAL A 633 18.58 -0.38 -15.96
C VAL A 633 18.25 0.10 -17.39
N MET A 634 17.13 0.83 -17.53
CA MET A 634 16.73 1.35 -18.84
C MET A 634 17.62 2.51 -19.30
N LYS A 635 18.16 3.33 -18.38
CA LYS A 635 19.15 4.36 -18.66
C LYS A 635 20.49 3.75 -19.11
N GLU A 636 20.95 2.68 -18.44
CA GLU A 636 22.14 1.92 -18.83
C GLU A 636 21.98 1.30 -20.22
N SER A 637 20.80 0.76 -20.53
CA SER A 637 20.48 0.21 -21.84
C SER A 637 20.55 1.27 -22.95
N ALA A 638 20.08 2.50 -22.67
CA ALA A 638 20.22 3.64 -23.59
C ALA A 638 21.69 4.03 -23.80
N GLN A 639 22.49 4.04 -22.75
CA GLN A 639 23.93 4.30 -22.83
C GLN A 639 24.68 3.21 -23.60
N ALA A 640 24.32 1.95 -23.42
CA ALA A 640 24.89 0.81 -24.18
C ALA A 640 24.57 0.93 -25.67
N ALA A 641 23.32 1.24 -26.01
CA ALA A 641 22.90 1.49 -27.40
C ALA A 641 23.68 2.66 -28.03
N PHE A 642 23.80 3.78 -27.31
CA PHE A 642 24.59 4.92 -27.78
C PHE A 642 26.07 4.59 -27.99
N SER A 643 26.69 3.87 -27.03
CA SER A 643 28.09 3.46 -27.13
C SER A 643 28.34 2.50 -28.29
N TYR A 644 27.43 1.56 -28.53
CA TYR A 644 27.50 0.68 -29.68
C TYR A 644 27.48 1.45 -31.02
N ILE A 645 26.54 2.39 -31.17
CA ILE A 645 26.40 3.18 -32.40
C ILE A 645 27.64 4.02 -32.62
N ARG A 646 28.19 4.64 -31.57
CA ARG A 646 29.42 5.42 -31.63
C ARG A 646 30.60 4.58 -32.09
N SER A 647 30.71 3.34 -31.63
CA SER A 647 31.82 2.45 -32.02
C SER A 647 31.74 1.94 -33.47
N ARG A 648 30.55 2.01 -34.10
CA ARG A 648 30.29 1.54 -35.47
C ARG A 648 29.76 2.61 -36.40
N ALA A 649 29.97 3.88 -36.08
CA ALA A 649 29.44 4.99 -36.85
C ALA A 649 29.79 4.92 -38.34
N GLU A 650 31.05 4.63 -38.69
CA GLU A 650 31.53 4.51 -40.09
C GLU A 650 30.79 3.35 -40.83
N GLU A 651 30.65 2.18 -40.20
CA GLU A 651 29.98 1.03 -40.81
C GLU A 651 28.47 1.29 -41.03
N LEU A 652 27.86 2.06 -40.13
CA LEU A 652 26.45 2.45 -40.20
C LEU A 652 26.21 3.66 -41.12
N HIS A 653 27.28 4.19 -41.78
CA HIS A 653 27.22 5.40 -42.59
C HIS A 653 26.71 6.63 -41.83
N ILE A 654 27.12 6.76 -40.57
CA ILE A 654 26.83 7.89 -39.66
C ILE A 654 28.11 8.75 -39.54
N ASP A 655 27.95 10.08 -39.45
CA ASP A 655 29.09 10.99 -39.18
C ASP A 655 29.79 10.54 -37.88
N PRO A 656 31.08 10.18 -37.92
CA PRO A 656 31.82 9.74 -36.73
C PRO A 656 31.79 10.73 -35.57
N ASP A 657 31.67 12.05 -35.88
CA ASP A 657 31.64 13.11 -34.90
C ASP A 657 30.22 13.52 -34.47
N PHE A 658 29.23 12.74 -34.84
CA PHE A 658 27.81 13.07 -34.56
C PHE A 658 27.57 13.39 -33.06
N TYR A 659 28.30 12.70 -32.19
CA TYR A 659 28.17 12.82 -30.74
C TYR A 659 28.83 14.10 -30.17
N GLU A 660 29.71 14.81 -30.94
CA GLU A 660 30.30 16.07 -30.55
C GLU A 660 29.50 17.28 -31.09
N LYS A 661 28.80 17.06 -32.19
CA LYS A 661 28.08 18.12 -32.93
C LYS A 661 26.61 18.24 -32.49
N ASN A 662 26.04 17.19 -31.91
CA ASN A 662 24.62 17.13 -31.62
C ASN A 662 24.34 16.67 -30.20
N ASP A 663 23.33 17.25 -29.57
CA ASP A 663 22.68 16.72 -28.41
C ASP A 663 21.60 15.73 -28.87
N ILE A 664 21.45 14.62 -28.13
CA ILE A 664 20.52 13.54 -28.42
C ILE A 664 19.53 13.44 -27.29
N HIS A 665 18.26 13.49 -27.63
CA HIS A 665 17.18 13.35 -26.67
C HIS A 665 16.36 12.09 -26.97
N ILE A 666 16.40 11.11 -26.06
CA ILE A 666 15.55 9.93 -26.09
C ILE A 666 14.40 10.18 -25.13
N HIS A 667 13.19 10.17 -25.65
CA HIS A 667 11.97 10.32 -24.89
C HIS A 667 11.13 9.05 -24.98
N VAL A 668 10.65 8.59 -23.83
CA VAL A 668 9.66 7.50 -23.76
C VAL A 668 8.39 8.09 -23.17
N PRO A 669 7.34 8.31 -24.00
CA PRO A 669 6.07 8.91 -23.58
C PRO A 669 5.41 8.17 -22.40
N GLU A 670 4.29 8.72 -21.90
CA GLU A 670 3.59 8.25 -20.71
C GLU A 670 4.40 8.36 -19.41
N GLY A 671 4.95 9.53 -19.11
CA GLY A 671 5.76 9.84 -17.93
C GLY A 671 5.06 9.61 -16.56
N ALA A 672 3.77 9.27 -16.53
CA ALA A 672 3.06 8.91 -15.32
C ALA A 672 3.45 7.51 -14.78
N VAL A 673 3.89 6.60 -15.67
CA VAL A 673 4.25 5.22 -15.33
C VAL A 673 5.77 5.07 -15.33
N PRO A 674 6.40 4.65 -14.21
CA PRO A 674 7.81 4.30 -14.19
C PRO A 674 8.10 3.13 -15.15
N LYS A 675 9.21 3.23 -15.88
CA LYS A 675 9.64 2.21 -16.85
C LYS A 675 11.06 1.79 -16.53
N ASP A 676 11.28 0.49 -16.39
CA ASP A 676 12.61 -0.06 -16.15
C ASP A 676 12.78 -1.43 -16.85
N GLY A 677 14.01 -1.74 -17.21
CA GLY A 677 14.37 -3.01 -17.82
C GLY A 677 15.26 -2.87 -19.06
N PRO A 678 16.07 -3.91 -19.36
CA PRO A 678 17.03 -3.87 -20.46
C PRO A 678 16.39 -4.15 -21.84
N SER A 679 15.16 -4.67 -21.89
CA SER A 679 14.53 -5.21 -23.10
C SER A 679 14.14 -4.16 -24.17
N ALA A 680 14.33 -2.87 -23.88
CA ALA A 680 14.13 -1.77 -24.84
C ALA A 680 15.41 -1.40 -25.60
N GLY A 681 16.53 -2.06 -25.34
CA GLY A 681 17.84 -1.69 -25.89
C GLY A 681 17.90 -1.68 -27.41
N ILE A 682 17.40 -2.73 -28.07
CA ILE A 682 17.36 -2.75 -29.55
C ILE A 682 16.41 -1.69 -30.11
N THR A 683 15.32 -1.37 -29.41
CA THR A 683 14.37 -0.32 -29.82
C THR A 683 15.00 1.06 -29.77
N MET A 684 15.70 1.37 -28.68
CA MET A 684 16.44 2.63 -28.52
C MET A 684 17.54 2.77 -29.57
N ALA A 685 18.30 1.69 -29.80
CA ALA A 685 19.33 1.66 -30.84
C ALA A 685 18.74 1.89 -32.24
N THR A 686 17.63 1.24 -32.57
CA THR A 686 16.95 1.38 -33.86
C THR A 686 16.42 2.80 -34.07
N ALA A 687 15.75 3.38 -33.08
CA ALA A 687 15.25 4.76 -33.15
C ALA A 687 16.41 5.78 -33.30
N LEU A 688 17.51 5.55 -32.59
CA LEU A 688 18.69 6.41 -32.68
C LEU A 688 19.38 6.29 -34.04
N ILE A 689 19.56 5.09 -34.58
CA ILE A 689 20.12 4.88 -35.91
C ILE A 689 19.19 5.47 -37.00
N SER A 690 17.87 5.32 -36.80
CA SER A 690 16.89 5.92 -37.71
C SER A 690 17.06 7.43 -37.84
N VAL A 691 17.17 8.16 -36.72
CA VAL A 691 17.34 9.62 -36.76
C VAL A 691 18.68 10.02 -37.32
N LEU A 692 19.76 9.27 -37.03
CA LEU A 692 21.12 9.56 -37.53
C LEU A 692 21.29 9.28 -39.02
N THR A 693 20.56 8.29 -39.56
CA THR A 693 20.62 7.92 -40.98
C THR A 693 19.51 8.55 -41.82
N GLY A 694 18.50 9.19 -41.18
CA GLY A 694 17.32 9.73 -41.84
C GLY A 694 16.37 8.65 -42.43
N LYS A 695 16.54 7.37 -42.09
CA LYS A 695 15.71 6.28 -42.57
C LYS A 695 14.54 6.05 -41.61
N PRO A 696 13.28 6.04 -42.08
CA PRO A 696 12.15 5.82 -41.21
C PRO A 696 12.08 4.36 -40.69
N VAL A 697 11.56 4.20 -39.49
CA VAL A 697 11.21 2.89 -38.93
C VAL A 697 9.81 2.51 -39.38
N SER A 698 9.62 1.25 -39.78
CA SER A 698 8.32 0.74 -40.17
C SER A 698 7.33 0.74 -39.00
N LYS A 699 6.15 1.32 -39.21
CA LYS A 699 5.04 1.37 -38.25
C LYS A 699 4.46 -0.01 -37.92
N ASP A 700 4.59 -0.99 -38.81
CA ASP A 700 4.07 -2.33 -38.64
C ASP A 700 5.00 -3.24 -37.80
N VAL A 701 6.16 -2.71 -37.35
CA VAL A 701 7.20 -3.47 -36.65
C VAL A 701 7.27 -3.10 -35.18
N GLY A 702 7.10 -4.09 -34.32
CA GLY A 702 7.46 -4.00 -32.90
C GLY A 702 8.72 -4.79 -32.61
N MET A 703 9.44 -4.42 -31.57
CA MET A 703 10.68 -5.10 -31.22
C MET A 703 10.92 -5.16 -29.72
N THR A 704 11.64 -6.18 -29.30
CA THR A 704 12.09 -6.34 -27.91
C THR A 704 13.41 -7.10 -27.86
N GLY A 705 14.35 -6.66 -27.07
CA GLY A 705 15.66 -7.30 -26.92
C GLY A 705 16.62 -6.40 -26.14
N GLU A 706 17.47 -7.00 -25.34
CA GLU A 706 18.60 -6.33 -24.72
C GLU A 706 19.76 -6.24 -25.71
N ILE A 707 20.46 -5.12 -25.69
CA ILE A 707 21.62 -4.90 -26.57
C ILE A 707 22.91 -4.92 -25.77
N THR A 708 23.93 -5.59 -26.30
CA THR A 708 25.30 -5.50 -25.77
C THR A 708 26.12 -4.45 -26.50
N LEU A 709 27.26 -4.05 -25.93
CA LEU A 709 28.22 -3.12 -26.56
C LEU A 709 28.80 -3.63 -27.89
N ARG A 710 28.58 -4.90 -28.24
CA ARG A 710 28.99 -5.52 -29.50
C ARG A 710 27.82 -5.79 -30.46
N GLY A 711 26.63 -5.26 -30.15
CA GLY A 711 25.44 -5.40 -31.01
C GLY A 711 24.73 -6.74 -30.91
N ARG A 712 25.15 -7.68 -30.02
CA ARG A 712 24.42 -8.92 -29.81
C ARG A 712 23.09 -8.61 -29.14
N VAL A 713 22.05 -9.33 -29.55
CA VAL A 713 20.70 -9.25 -28.97
C VAL A 713 20.55 -10.39 -27.97
N LEU A 714 20.31 -10.03 -26.70
CA LEU A 714 20.16 -10.98 -25.59
C LEU A 714 18.68 -11.28 -25.30
N PRO A 715 18.40 -12.47 -24.71
CA PRO A 715 17.03 -12.91 -24.43
C PRO A 715 16.33 -12.04 -23.40
N ILE A 716 14.99 -12.06 -23.47
CA ILE A 716 14.09 -11.26 -22.62
C ILE A 716 13.03 -12.15 -21.99
N GLY A 717 12.40 -11.64 -20.91
CA GLY A 717 11.23 -12.25 -20.30
C GLY A 717 9.91 -11.71 -20.83
N GLY A 718 8.84 -12.50 -20.64
CA GLY A 718 7.46 -12.07 -20.91
C GLY A 718 7.13 -11.96 -22.40
N LEU A 719 7.70 -12.82 -23.25
CA LEU A 719 7.47 -12.78 -24.70
C LEU A 719 5.99 -12.98 -25.04
N LYS A 720 5.28 -13.85 -24.35
CA LYS A 720 3.85 -14.09 -24.56
C LYS A 720 3.02 -12.82 -24.37
N GLU A 721 3.20 -12.14 -23.26
CA GLU A 721 2.45 -10.90 -22.94
C GLU A 721 2.81 -9.76 -23.90
N LYS A 722 4.08 -9.65 -24.27
CA LYS A 722 4.57 -8.68 -25.27
C LYS A 722 3.95 -8.96 -26.64
N SER A 723 3.85 -10.22 -27.03
CA SER A 723 3.21 -10.64 -28.31
C SER A 723 1.72 -10.35 -28.32
N LEU A 724 1.02 -10.57 -27.20
CA LEU A 724 -0.38 -10.21 -27.06
C LEU A 724 -0.62 -8.70 -27.17
N SER A 725 0.31 -7.88 -26.65
CA SER A 725 0.23 -6.42 -26.81
C SER A 725 0.50 -5.98 -28.25
N ALA A 726 1.47 -6.58 -28.91
CA ALA A 726 1.76 -6.34 -30.30
C ALA A 726 0.54 -6.65 -31.20
N HIS A 727 -0.12 -7.78 -30.96
CA HIS A 727 -1.35 -8.18 -31.64
C HIS A 727 -2.50 -7.17 -31.43
N ARG A 728 -2.69 -6.72 -30.17
CA ARG A 728 -3.68 -5.69 -29.84
C ARG A 728 -3.40 -4.34 -30.52
N ALA A 729 -2.12 -3.98 -30.65
CA ALA A 729 -1.70 -2.76 -31.33
C ALA A 729 -1.79 -2.86 -32.85
N GLY A 730 -2.09 -4.03 -33.42
CA GLY A 730 -2.20 -4.25 -34.87
C GLY A 730 -0.86 -4.35 -35.58
N LEU A 731 0.25 -4.61 -34.86
CA LEU A 731 1.55 -4.84 -35.46
C LEU A 731 1.56 -6.13 -36.28
N LYS A 732 2.24 -6.12 -37.40
CA LYS A 732 2.33 -7.28 -38.32
C LYS A 732 3.62 -8.07 -38.14
N LYS A 733 4.66 -7.44 -37.63
CA LYS A 733 5.97 -8.04 -37.43
C LYS A 733 6.49 -7.74 -36.03
N VAL A 734 7.05 -8.77 -35.39
CA VAL A 734 7.70 -8.62 -34.09
C VAL A 734 9.11 -9.19 -34.14
N ILE A 735 10.10 -8.35 -33.88
CA ILE A 735 11.52 -8.74 -33.81
C ILE A 735 11.81 -9.18 -32.37
N ILE A 736 12.34 -10.39 -32.23
CA ILE A 736 12.63 -11.04 -30.95
C ILE A 736 14.08 -11.54 -30.91
N PRO A 737 14.69 -11.71 -29.74
CA PRO A 737 15.99 -12.40 -29.64
C PRO A 737 15.90 -13.85 -30.12
N ALA A 738 16.91 -14.34 -30.82
CA ALA A 738 16.95 -15.72 -31.33
C ALA A 738 16.79 -16.76 -30.21
N GLU A 739 17.36 -16.50 -29.02
CA GLU A 739 17.23 -17.39 -27.87
C GLU A 739 15.80 -17.51 -27.30
N ASN A 740 14.90 -16.56 -27.67
CA ASN A 740 13.48 -16.61 -27.32
C ASN A 740 12.62 -17.33 -28.38
N GLU A 741 13.19 -17.91 -29.42
CA GLU A 741 12.44 -18.68 -30.40
C GLU A 741 11.69 -19.87 -29.75
N LYS A 742 12.28 -20.50 -28.75
CA LYS A 742 11.65 -21.54 -27.93
C LYS A 742 10.38 -21.07 -27.20
N ASP A 743 10.29 -19.78 -26.85
CA ASP A 743 9.15 -19.23 -26.13
C ASP A 743 7.95 -18.96 -27.06
N LEU A 744 8.12 -19.13 -28.39
CA LEU A 744 7.03 -19.04 -29.37
C LEU A 744 5.99 -20.15 -29.20
N ASP A 745 6.37 -21.29 -28.63
CA ASP A 745 5.45 -22.39 -28.36
C ASP A 745 4.37 -22.01 -27.36
N ASP A 746 4.67 -21.06 -26.45
CA ASP A 746 3.74 -20.55 -25.45
C ASP A 746 2.76 -19.50 -25.98
N ILE A 747 2.97 -19.01 -27.20
CA ILE A 747 2.12 -17.99 -27.83
C ILE A 747 0.92 -18.64 -28.50
N PRO A 748 -0.32 -18.15 -28.27
CA PRO A 748 -1.51 -18.67 -28.90
C PRO A 748 -1.44 -18.64 -30.44
N ASP A 749 -1.95 -19.69 -31.10
CA ASP A 749 -1.92 -19.80 -32.58
C ASP A 749 -2.61 -18.62 -33.24
N SER A 750 -3.70 -18.11 -32.67
CA SER A 750 -4.41 -16.92 -33.17
C SER A 750 -3.53 -15.67 -33.27
N VAL A 751 -2.47 -15.60 -32.47
CA VAL A 751 -1.49 -14.51 -32.52
C VAL A 751 -0.40 -14.81 -33.52
N LYS A 752 0.08 -16.07 -33.58
CA LYS A 752 1.10 -16.54 -34.56
C LYS A 752 0.63 -16.42 -36.00
N GLU A 753 -0.65 -16.62 -36.24
CA GLU A 753 -1.25 -16.48 -37.60
C GLU A 753 -1.29 -15.02 -38.09
N ASN A 754 -1.33 -14.05 -37.15
CA ASN A 754 -1.49 -12.63 -37.48
C ASN A 754 -0.19 -11.81 -37.35
N ILE A 755 0.85 -12.36 -36.71
CA ILE A 755 2.13 -11.69 -36.46
C ILE A 755 3.26 -12.56 -37.02
N MET A 756 4.11 -11.96 -37.83
CA MET A 756 5.37 -12.56 -38.27
C MET A 756 6.43 -12.32 -37.19
N PHE A 757 6.91 -13.38 -36.52
CA PHE A 757 8.02 -13.30 -35.57
C PHE A 757 9.35 -13.43 -36.31
N VAL A 758 10.30 -12.55 -36.02
CA VAL A 758 11.63 -12.52 -36.61
C VAL A 758 12.69 -12.72 -35.53
N PRO A 759 13.23 -13.94 -35.35
CA PRO A 759 14.31 -14.18 -34.43
C PRO A 759 15.63 -13.54 -34.95
N VAL A 760 16.32 -12.77 -34.11
CA VAL A 760 17.55 -12.06 -34.42
C VAL A 760 18.60 -12.29 -33.35
N SER A 761 19.89 -12.35 -33.75
CA SER A 761 21.02 -12.51 -32.83
C SER A 761 21.89 -11.23 -32.77
N HIS A 762 21.73 -10.33 -33.73
CA HIS A 762 22.53 -9.10 -33.86
C HIS A 762 21.67 -7.92 -34.29
N LEU A 763 22.07 -6.71 -33.90
CA LEU A 763 21.35 -5.46 -34.22
C LEU A 763 21.26 -5.21 -35.74
N ASP A 764 22.27 -5.64 -36.52
CA ASP A 764 22.22 -5.46 -37.99
C ASP A 764 20.98 -6.12 -38.59
N GLN A 765 20.61 -7.34 -38.12
CA GLN A 765 19.40 -8.02 -38.55
C GLN A 765 18.12 -7.26 -38.09
N VAL A 766 18.17 -6.61 -36.90
CA VAL A 766 17.07 -5.76 -36.48
C VAL A 766 16.84 -4.61 -37.47
N LEU A 767 17.92 -3.94 -37.88
CA LEU A 767 17.85 -2.80 -38.80
C LEU A 767 17.35 -3.19 -40.17
N GLU A 768 17.73 -4.36 -40.71
CA GLU A 768 17.23 -4.90 -41.98
C GLU A 768 15.71 -5.07 -41.97
N HIS A 769 15.15 -5.49 -40.85
CA HIS A 769 13.72 -5.77 -40.73
C HIS A 769 12.90 -4.56 -40.23
N ALA A 770 13.52 -3.59 -39.58
CA ALA A 770 12.85 -2.45 -38.97
C ALA A 770 12.89 -1.17 -39.82
N LEU A 771 14.00 -0.91 -40.54
CA LEU A 771 14.15 0.30 -41.33
C LEU A 771 13.57 0.16 -42.73
N VAL A 772 12.86 1.18 -43.18
CA VAL A 772 12.29 1.23 -44.55
C VAL A 772 13.38 1.65 -45.54
N GLY A 773 13.50 0.93 -46.64
CA GLY A 773 14.43 1.26 -47.75
C GLY A 773 15.84 0.67 -47.62
N VAL A 774 16.10 -0.19 -46.67
CA VAL A 774 17.28 -1.07 -46.66
C VAL A 774 16.92 -2.25 -47.62
N LYS A 775 17.59 -2.31 -48.74
CA LYS A 775 17.41 -3.45 -49.68
C LYS A 775 17.85 -4.74 -48.95
N GLN A 776 17.02 -5.77 -49.01
CA GLN A 776 17.36 -7.15 -48.71
C GLN A 776 18.54 -7.65 -49.50
#